data_4bda61f7a59019d0d7ea439ad822f9b2
#
_entry.id   4bda61f7a59019d0d7ea439ad822f9b2
#
_cell.length_a   1.000
_cell.length_b   1.000
_cell.length_c   1.000
_cell.angle_alpha   90.00
_cell.angle_beta   90.00
_cell.angle_gamma   90.00
#
_symmetry.space_group_name_H-M   'P 1'
#
loop_
_entity.id
_entity.type
_entity.pdbx_description
1 polymer ?
#
loop_
_entity_poly.entity_id
_entity_poly.type
_entity_poly.pdbx_seq_one_letter_code
_entity_poly.pdbx_strand_id
1 'polypeptide(L)'
;MNYEFGGVVVDTAQVTLSKNAKLLNCEPRVFALLVYFCQHPQEAISREELLTHVWDGRIVSDAAVNRAVGELRKLIEDDPSKPQWIKTISKVGYKFTVLPAMIADNSKTDYSKTDNGTMPETVTEFTVTSALTSPTPRQTPQKEAHASVNQAITSPVNINYFWAWLTAVLILIVVVYLQYFAQPKHSNRLGVEGWQPVTTSMGSSFNPDYDSSSETALFLYRKDPNAYAQIYKKNKGKEAQSVTDDEYYYTDVIQGNDGAIFASRLNNLQQRNCEIVKIVPATLQNEHIMDCGKGTVTQLEFDQKFNQLFYQYRPSVADPYAIYSYQLDTGRKRQITHPLQQGNTVGDYVFALSPNSKVLAVVEYSGEADDKIKLVDISNNQVIATKPFINSVYGLVWRTNKQLLASNADGLYEFTPDNLNLNVTEQSDQYGRLALGQDNNSVLTERSQLTINIFQYSDSGKTLTPLTTSRGVSLSPIYGNKSNLLAFKSDRTGQEQVYIKADGEVAYVAAFHKKIEFISAMAWSQNDEQLVASINGGLYVYSVVDNNWQAIAEQFNRVHHVTFADRSILFSAEVDGQWNIWQYLVQSGEVKQLTTKGGYSVQEAGNKIYLTKFNREGLYELNLKTNVESALIPDFPITGWRHWQLRENKIFYLLDQTYVEFDLSTGTEHTIYEFRGRKPYSCNKSFQMGLFSCDQVEFSTSHIWQVKLRE
;
A
#
# COMPACT_ATOMS: atom_id res chain seq x y z
N MET A 1 -13.76 4.65 21.07
CA MET A 1 -15.11 5.18 21.39
C MET A 1 -16.10 4.27 20.72
N ASN A 2 -17.07 3.72 21.47
CA ASN A 2 -18.09 2.85 20.90
C ASN A 2 -19.40 3.63 20.80
N TYR A 3 -20.20 3.33 19.78
CA TYR A 3 -21.47 4.01 19.53
C TYR A 3 -22.61 2.99 19.56
N GLU A 4 -23.76 3.39 20.11
CA GLU A 4 -24.97 2.58 20.11
C GLU A 4 -26.19 3.41 19.67
N PHE A 5 -27.01 2.85 18.79
CA PHE A 5 -28.26 3.42 18.33
C PHE A 5 -29.16 2.35 17.72
N GLY A 6 -30.45 2.36 18.00
CA GLY A 6 -31.45 1.49 17.35
C GLY A 6 -31.09 0.00 17.33
N GLY A 7 -30.45 -0.51 18.39
CA GLY A 7 -29.98 -1.89 18.45
C GLY A 7 -28.70 -2.17 17.64
N VAL A 8 -28.12 -1.15 17.01
CA VAL A 8 -26.81 -1.22 16.33
C VAL A 8 -25.72 -0.80 17.32
N VAL A 9 -24.67 -1.62 17.43
CA VAL A 9 -23.47 -1.33 18.23
C VAL A 9 -22.28 -1.26 17.27
N VAL A 10 -21.58 -0.14 17.32
CA VAL A 10 -20.37 0.14 16.54
C VAL A 10 -19.20 0.15 17.49
N ASP A 11 -18.39 -0.90 17.47
CA ASP A 11 -17.17 -0.99 18.26
C ASP A 11 -15.99 -0.54 17.41
N THR A 12 -15.51 0.69 17.66
CA THR A 12 -14.41 1.26 16.89
C THR A 12 -13.05 0.68 17.30
N ALA A 13 -12.94 0.09 18.50
CA ALA A 13 -11.70 -0.54 18.95
C ALA A 13 -11.51 -1.91 18.30
N GLN A 14 -12.60 -2.68 18.17
CA GLN A 14 -12.56 -3.99 17.51
C GLN A 14 -12.91 -3.94 16.02
N VAL A 15 -13.30 -2.76 15.51
CA VAL A 15 -13.79 -2.55 14.12
C VAL A 15 -14.92 -3.53 13.81
N THR A 16 -15.85 -3.69 14.76
CA THR A 16 -16.98 -4.59 14.62
C THR A 16 -18.30 -3.84 14.63
N LEU A 17 -19.22 -4.32 13.81
CA LEU A 17 -20.58 -3.84 13.71
C LEU A 17 -21.53 -4.96 14.10
N SER A 18 -22.45 -4.70 15.03
CA SER A 18 -23.51 -5.65 15.35
C SER A 18 -24.88 -4.97 15.35
N LYS A 19 -25.92 -5.71 15.02
CA LYS A 19 -27.32 -5.27 15.11
C LYS A 19 -28.11 -6.34 15.87
N ASN A 20 -28.79 -5.94 16.93
CA ASN A 20 -29.56 -6.83 17.80
C ASN A 20 -28.71 -8.01 18.31
N ALA A 21 -27.52 -7.72 18.80
CA ALA A 21 -26.50 -8.67 19.29
C ALA A 21 -25.98 -9.68 18.22
N LYS A 22 -26.30 -9.51 16.95
CA LYS A 22 -25.78 -10.31 15.85
C LYS A 22 -24.67 -9.55 15.15
N LEU A 23 -23.46 -10.14 15.09
CA LEU A 23 -22.33 -9.58 14.36
C LEU A 23 -22.63 -9.52 12.86
N LEU A 24 -22.36 -8.36 12.27
CA LEU A 24 -22.53 -8.09 10.84
C LEU A 24 -21.18 -8.03 10.14
N ASN A 25 -21.09 -8.60 8.95
CA ASN A 25 -19.91 -8.44 8.11
C ASN A 25 -19.99 -7.07 7.40
N CYS A 26 -19.08 -6.16 7.77
CA CYS A 26 -19.05 -4.79 7.27
C CYS A 26 -17.72 -4.52 6.58
N GLU A 27 -17.77 -4.04 5.34
CA GLU A 27 -16.55 -3.63 4.64
C GLU A 27 -15.87 -2.47 5.38
N PRO A 28 -14.52 -2.41 5.44
CA PRO A 28 -13.79 -1.38 6.20
C PRO A 28 -14.18 0.05 5.81
N ARG A 29 -14.42 0.30 4.52
CA ARG A 29 -14.85 1.62 4.03
C ARG A 29 -16.27 1.97 4.46
N VAL A 30 -17.15 1.00 4.45
CA VAL A 30 -18.54 1.16 4.92
C VAL A 30 -18.57 1.36 6.44
N PHE A 31 -17.68 0.70 7.16
CA PHE A 31 -17.48 0.90 8.59
C PHE A 31 -16.96 2.31 8.90
N ALA A 32 -15.92 2.78 8.20
CA ALA A 32 -15.37 4.13 8.35
C ALA A 32 -16.45 5.20 8.05
N LEU A 33 -17.28 4.97 7.03
CA LEU A 33 -18.41 5.84 6.70
C LEU A 33 -19.42 5.91 7.86
N LEU A 34 -19.74 4.77 8.48
CA LEU A 34 -20.63 4.73 9.65
C LEU A 34 -20.03 5.47 10.86
N VAL A 35 -18.75 5.25 11.14
CA VAL A 35 -18.05 5.95 12.23
C VAL A 35 -18.08 7.45 12.01
N TYR A 36 -17.81 7.91 10.78
CA TYR A 36 -17.89 9.32 10.43
C TYR A 36 -19.29 9.90 10.63
N PHE A 37 -20.34 9.18 10.24
CA PHE A 37 -21.71 9.57 10.51
C PHE A 37 -22.04 9.63 12.02
N CYS A 38 -21.50 8.70 12.81
CA CYS A 38 -21.68 8.72 14.28
C CYS A 38 -20.95 9.90 14.94
N GLN A 39 -19.87 10.37 14.34
CA GLN A 39 -19.13 11.56 14.82
C GLN A 39 -19.80 12.88 14.46
N HIS A 40 -20.61 12.90 13.38
CA HIS A 40 -21.31 14.07 12.83
C HIS A 40 -22.83 13.86 12.79
N PRO A 41 -23.47 13.54 13.94
CA PRO A 41 -24.89 13.26 13.96
C PRO A 41 -25.69 14.54 13.70
N GLN A 42 -26.80 14.43 12.99
CA GLN A 42 -27.72 15.53 12.65
C GLN A 42 -27.13 16.58 11.69
N GLU A 43 -25.90 16.45 11.24
CA GLU A 43 -25.28 17.34 10.26
C GLU A 43 -25.56 16.91 8.83
N ALA A 44 -25.63 17.87 7.91
CA ALA A 44 -25.73 17.60 6.49
C ALA A 44 -24.30 17.55 5.91
N ILE A 45 -23.83 16.36 5.65
CA ILE A 45 -22.46 16.09 5.18
C ILE A 45 -22.46 16.07 3.66
N SER A 46 -21.61 16.88 3.05
CA SER A 46 -21.47 16.95 1.60
C SER A 46 -20.74 15.73 1.04
N ARG A 47 -20.88 15.46 -0.27
CA ARG A 47 -20.09 14.40 -0.91
C ARG A 47 -18.60 14.70 -0.90
N GLU A 48 -18.20 15.94 -1.09
CA GLU A 48 -16.81 16.38 -1.02
C GLU A 48 -16.21 16.16 0.37
N GLU A 49 -16.99 16.42 1.40
CA GLU A 49 -16.62 16.20 2.79
C GLU A 49 -16.44 14.70 3.08
N LEU A 50 -17.37 13.87 2.61
CA LEU A 50 -17.19 12.40 2.69
C LEU A 50 -15.95 11.94 1.92
N LEU A 51 -15.72 12.45 0.72
CA LEU A 51 -14.52 12.15 -0.06
C LEU A 51 -13.25 12.52 0.68
N THR A 52 -13.24 13.66 1.35
CA THR A 52 -12.08 14.14 2.11
C THR A 52 -11.83 13.29 3.36
N HIS A 53 -12.87 12.98 4.13
CA HIS A 53 -12.70 12.40 5.47
C HIS A 53 -12.91 10.88 5.53
N VAL A 54 -13.66 10.28 4.60
CA VAL A 54 -13.91 8.84 4.56
C VAL A 54 -13.09 8.18 3.45
N TRP A 55 -12.83 8.88 2.34
CA TRP A 55 -11.99 8.40 1.24
C TRP A 55 -10.61 9.08 1.20
N ASP A 56 -10.24 9.82 2.24
CA ASP A 56 -8.91 10.45 2.40
C ASP A 56 -8.54 11.39 1.24
N GLY A 57 -9.52 12.09 0.68
CA GLY A 57 -9.31 12.96 -0.48
C GLY A 57 -9.04 12.21 -1.78
N ARG A 58 -9.16 10.88 -1.81
CA ARG A 58 -9.04 10.10 -3.05
C ARG A 58 -10.14 10.49 -4.02
N ILE A 59 -9.77 10.65 -5.28
CA ILE A 59 -10.73 10.93 -6.35
C ILE A 59 -11.51 9.65 -6.62
N VAL A 60 -12.63 9.45 -5.93
CA VAL A 60 -13.58 8.38 -6.24
C VAL A 60 -14.82 8.99 -6.91
N SER A 61 -15.50 8.22 -7.73
CA SER A 61 -16.73 8.68 -8.36
C SER A 61 -17.88 8.83 -7.34
N ASP A 62 -18.82 9.74 -7.59
CA ASP A 62 -20.05 9.85 -6.81
C ASP A 62 -20.79 8.51 -6.69
N ALA A 63 -20.65 7.64 -7.68
CA ALA A 63 -21.19 6.30 -7.66
C ALA A 63 -20.58 5.42 -6.55
N ALA A 64 -19.29 5.58 -6.23
CA ALA A 64 -18.64 4.83 -5.15
C ALA A 64 -19.15 5.26 -3.77
N VAL A 65 -19.35 6.58 -3.56
CA VAL A 65 -19.98 7.11 -2.33
C VAL A 65 -21.41 6.61 -2.22
N ASN A 66 -22.19 6.69 -3.31
CA ASN A 66 -23.56 6.21 -3.33
C ASN A 66 -23.67 4.70 -3.04
N ARG A 67 -22.74 3.90 -3.58
CA ARG A 67 -22.66 2.45 -3.33
C ARG A 67 -22.35 2.17 -1.85
N ALA A 68 -21.34 2.81 -1.28
CA ALA A 68 -21.00 2.62 0.13
C ALA A 68 -22.14 3.02 1.07
N VAL A 69 -22.84 4.13 0.79
CA VAL A 69 -24.05 4.50 1.53
C VAL A 69 -25.16 3.46 1.33
N GLY A 70 -25.31 2.91 0.11
CA GLY A 70 -26.26 1.84 -0.17
C GLY A 70 -25.96 0.56 0.61
N GLU A 71 -24.71 0.14 0.67
CA GLU A 71 -24.27 -1.02 1.45
C GLU A 71 -24.44 -0.77 2.97
N LEU A 72 -24.10 0.43 3.44
CA LEU A 72 -24.32 0.80 4.83
C LEU A 72 -25.80 0.74 5.22
N ARG A 73 -26.69 1.26 4.38
CA ARG A 73 -28.15 1.16 4.60
C ARG A 73 -28.63 -0.29 4.69
N LYS A 74 -28.12 -1.19 3.84
CA LYS A 74 -28.46 -2.62 3.91
C LYS A 74 -28.06 -3.27 5.24
N LEU A 75 -27.00 -2.79 5.87
CA LEU A 75 -26.52 -3.33 7.13
C LEU A 75 -27.31 -2.80 8.33
N ILE A 76 -27.59 -1.50 8.36
CA ILE A 76 -28.16 -0.89 9.58
C ILE A 76 -29.65 -0.61 9.49
N GLU A 77 -30.21 -0.20 8.33
CA GLU A 77 -31.64 0.14 8.18
C GLU A 77 -32.51 -1.12 8.16
N ASP A 78 -33.76 -0.99 8.56
CA ASP A 78 -34.74 -2.08 8.46
C ASP A 78 -35.29 -2.22 7.02
N ASP A 79 -35.46 -1.11 6.32
CA ASP A 79 -35.78 -1.06 4.89
C ASP A 79 -34.83 -0.11 4.18
N PRO A 80 -33.80 -0.63 3.47
CA PRO A 80 -32.82 0.20 2.75
C PRO A 80 -33.43 1.09 1.66
N SER A 81 -34.63 0.75 1.16
CA SER A 81 -35.35 1.54 0.14
C SER A 81 -36.06 2.75 0.74
N LYS A 82 -36.33 2.72 2.04
CA LYS A 82 -36.95 3.81 2.81
C LYS A 82 -36.11 4.17 4.03
N PRO A 83 -34.88 4.66 3.82
CA PRO A 83 -33.92 4.85 4.90
C PRO A 83 -34.43 5.89 5.90
N GLN A 84 -34.39 5.52 7.18
CA GLN A 84 -34.79 6.40 8.28
C GLN A 84 -33.60 7.08 8.92
N TRP A 85 -32.45 6.40 9.00
CA TRP A 85 -31.28 6.88 9.71
C TRP A 85 -30.29 7.63 8.82
N ILE A 86 -30.08 7.17 7.58
CA ILE A 86 -29.20 7.87 6.65
C ILE A 86 -30.05 8.45 5.51
N LYS A 87 -30.40 9.73 5.59
CA LYS A 87 -31.20 10.43 4.57
C LYS A 87 -30.34 11.07 3.52
N THR A 88 -30.74 10.97 2.26
CA THR A 88 -30.14 11.73 1.16
C THR A 88 -30.70 13.14 1.14
N ILE A 89 -29.82 14.13 1.18
CA ILE A 89 -30.16 15.56 1.01
C ILE A 89 -29.85 15.94 -0.44
N SER A 90 -30.92 16.21 -1.20
CA SER A 90 -30.79 16.51 -2.62
C SER A 90 -29.79 17.63 -2.89
N LYS A 91 -28.86 17.40 -3.84
CA LYS A 91 -27.79 18.32 -4.25
C LYS A 91 -26.75 18.69 -3.18
N VAL A 92 -26.86 18.14 -1.97
CA VAL A 92 -25.91 18.38 -0.87
C VAL A 92 -25.10 17.12 -0.57
N GLY A 93 -25.76 16.05 -0.13
CA GLY A 93 -25.06 14.84 0.31
C GLY A 93 -25.96 13.95 1.16
N TYR A 94 -25.53 13.66 2.39
CA TYR A 94 -26.25 12.78 3.29
C TYR A 94 -26.34 13.37 4.71
N LYS A 95 -27.34 12.89 5.46
CA LYS A 95 -27.52 13.27 6.87
C LYS A 95 -27.83 12.04 7.71
N PHE A 96 -27.07 11.84 8.78
CA PHE A 96 -27.35 10.84 9.78
C PHE A 96 -28.31 11.41 10.81
N THR A 97 -29.53 10.88 10.87
CA THR A 97 -30.64 11.46 11.65
C THR A 97 -30.73 10.94 13.07
N VAL A 98 -29.88 10.00 13.45
CA VAL A 98 -29.83 9.42 14.79
C VAL A 98 -28.79 10.13 15.62
N LEU A 99 -29.02 10.26 16.92
CA LEU A 99 -28.03 10.66 17.91
C LEU A 99 -27.50 9.39 18.56
N PRO A 100 -26.29 8.91 18.21
CA PRO A 100 -25.75 7.71 18.84
C PRO A 100 -25.35 7.99 20.28
N ALA A 101 -25.64 7.07 21.17
CA ALA A 101 -25.09 7.09 22.53
C ALA A 101 -23.64 6.64 22.50
N MET A 102 -22.75 7.37 23.19
CA MET A 102 -21.37 6.95 23.40
C MET A 102 -21.35 5.97 24.58
N ILE A 103 -20.85 4.76 24.33
CA ILE A 103 -20.66 3.76 25.38
C ILE A 103 -19.22 3.86 25.87
N ALA A 104 -19.03 4.14 27.18
CA ALA A 104 -17.74 3.96 27.82
C ALA A 104 -17.47 2.46 27.97
N ASP A 105 -16.24 2.05 27.70
CA ASP A 105 -15.81 0.65 27.76
C ASP A 105 -15.88 0.15 29.22
N ASN A 106 -16.97 -0.51 29.57
CA ASN A 106 -17.15 -1.17 30.85
C ASN A 106 -16.89 -2.67 30.69
N SER A 107 -15.67 -3.06 30.33
CA SER A 107 -15.22 -4.45 30.45
C SER A 107 -14.47 -4.70 31.75
N LYS A 108 -15.18 -4.61 32.90
CA LYS A 108 -14.80 -5.28 34.13
C LYS A 108 -16.05 -5.96 34.69
N THR A 109 -16.23 -7.21 34.32
CA THR A 109 -17.14 -8.12 35.05
C THR A 109 -16.30 -9.07 35.89
N ASP A 110 -16.24 -8.73 37.16
CA ASP A 110 -15.81 -9.61 38.23
C ASP A 110 -16.92 -10.66 38.47
N TYR A 111 -16.55 -11.93 38.43
CA TYR A 111 -17.40 -13.03 38.88
C TYR A 111 -17.22 -13.22 40.37
N SER A 112 -18.17 -12.75 41.20
CA SER A 112 -18.43 -13.39 42.48
C SER A 112 -19.87 -13.12 42.96
N LYS A 113 -20.50 -14.21 43.21
CA LYS A 113 -21.76 -14.63 43.83
C LYS A 113 -22.48 -13.71 44.82
N THR A 114 -23.80 -13.79 44.64
CA THR A 114 -24.89 -13.96 45.63
C THR A 114 -25.35 -12.82 46.54
N ASP A 115 -26.56 -12.53 46.32
CA ASP A 115 -27.76 -12.54 47.18
C ASP A 115 -28.32 -11.23 47.73
N ASN A 116 -29.60 -11.08 47.41
CA ASN A 116 -30.72 -10.46 48.16
C ASN A 116 -30.71 -9.01 48.65
N GLY A 117 -31.72 -8.29 48.18
CA GLY A 117 -32.49 -7.46 49.10
C GLY A 117 -32.76 -6.01 48.70
N THR A 118 -33.98 -5.80 48.18
CA THR A 118 -34.87 -4.66 48.52
C THR A 118 -34.50 -3.25 48.04
N MET A 119 -35.37 -2.72 47.18
CA MET A 119 -35.63 -1.30 46.95
C MET A 119 -35.90 -0.49 48.22
N PRO A 120 -35.69 0.83 48.27
CA PRO A 120 -36.76 1.72 47.85
C PRO A 120 -36.36 2.96 47.04
N GLU A 121 -37.39 3.47 46.39
CA GLU A 121 -37.53 4.74 45.70
C GLU A 121 -37.05 5.95 46.50
N THR A 122 -36.47 6.95 45.85
CA THR A 122 -36.90 8.33 46.09
C THR A 122 -36.60 9.23 44.89
N VAL A 123 -37.66 9.80 44.40
CA VAL A 123 -37.79 10.90 43.43
C VAL A 123 -37.26 12.18 44.07
N THR A 124 -36.51 12.99 43.35
CA THR A 124 -36.56 14.45 43.53
C THR A 124 -36.37 15.14 42.19
N GLU A 125 -37.47 15.68 41.73
CA GLU A 125 -37.58 16.79 40.77
C GLU A 125 -36.84 18.02 41.28
N PHE A 126 -36.19 18.71 40.39
CA PHE A 126 -36.04 20.17 40.48
C PHE A 126 -36.36 20.83 39.13
N THR A 127 -37.52 21.46 39.18
CA THR A 127 -38.08 22.38 38.22
C THR A 127 -37.49 23.78 38.42
N VAL A 128 -37.65 24.60 37.38
CA VAL A 128 -37.83 26.06 37.40
C VAL A 128 -36.60 26.87 36.99
N THR A 129 -36.63 27.88 36.22
CA THR A 129 -37.69 28.77 35.67
C THR A 129 -37.11 29.62 34.57
N SER A 130 -37.97 29.92 33.64
CA SER A 130 -37.89 30.94 32.60
C SER A 130 -37.57 32.37 33.07
N ALA A 131 -36.88 33.13 32.28
CA ALA A 131 -37.15 34.54 32.15
C ALA A 131 -36.84 35.04 30.73
N LEU A 132 -37.88 35.41 30.08
CA LEU A 132 -37.98 36.21 28.85
C LEU A 132 -37.39 37.59 29.04
N THR A 133 -36.75 38.13 28.02
CA THR A 133 -36.98 39.52 27.56
C THR A 133 -36.48 39.70 26.13
N SER A 134 -37.43 39.94 25.25
CA SER A 134 -37.23 40.64 23.97
C SER A 134 -37.31 42.15 24.21
N PRO A 135 -36.76 42.96 23.36
CA PRO A 135 -37.55 44.10 22.89
C PRO A 135 -37.58 44.24 21.37
N THR A 136 -38.80 44.62 20.95
CA THR A 136 -39.28 44.97 19.66
C THR A 136 -38.97 46.43 19.27
N PRO A 137 -39.33 46.91 18.10
CA PRO A 137 -38.51 47.76 17.21
C PRO A 137 -38.81 49.27 17.32
N ARG A 138 -37.96 50.07 16.74
CA ARG A 138 -38.21 51.52 16.66
C ARG A 138 -38.29 51.98 15.19
N GLN A 139 -39.41 52.63 14.92
CA GLN A 139 -39.88 53.25 13.68
C GLN A 139 -39.06 54.49 13.30
N THR A 140 -39.12 54.74 11.98
CA THR A 140 -38.85 55.93 11.19
C THR A 140 -39.21 57.28 11.81
N PRO A 141 -38.66 58.40 11.25
CA PRO A 141 -39.57 59.31 10.60
C PRO A 141 -39.12 59.82 9.21
N GLN A 142 -40.14 59.97 8.39
CA GLN A 142 -40.17 60.73 7.15
C GLN A 142 -39.87 62.23 7.37
N LYS A 143 -39.30 62.88 6.35
CA LYS A 143 -39.58 64.28 6.05
C LYS A 143 -39.45 64.58 4.56
N GLU A 144 -40.44 65.31 4.15
CA GLU A 144 -40.86 65.70 2.79
C GLU A 144 -39.96 66.68 2.08
N ALA A 145 -39.92 66.54 0.78
CA ALA A 145 -40.22 67.46 -0.33
C ALA A 145 -39.44 68.81 -0.44
N HIS A 146 -38.83 69.00 -1.56
CA HIS A 146 -39.21 70.14 -2.46
C HIS A 146 -38.71 69.90 -3.90
N ALA A 147 -39.62 70.20 -4.82
CA ALA A 147 -39.48 70.11 -6.26
C ALA A 147 -38.63 71.29 -6.82
N SER A 148 -37.88 71.05 -7.87
CA SER A 148 -37.65 72.04 -8.92
C SER A 148 -37.52 71.38 -10.29
N VAL A 149 -38.34 71.89 -11.17
CA VAL A 149 -38.48 71.57 -12.58
C VAL A 149 -37.25 72.04 -13.35
N ASN A 150 -36.69 71.18 -14.20
CA ASN A 150 -36.06 71.62 -15.45
C ASN A 150 -36.20 70.56 -16.54
N GLN A 151 -36.66 71.09 -17.69
CA GLN A 151 -36.97 70.38 -18.90
C GLN A 151 -35.79 69.66 -19.49
N ALA A 152 -35.96 68.40 -19.81
CA ALA A 152 -35.05 67.65 -20.62
C ALA A 152 -35.64 67.34 -21.99
N ILE A 153 -34.90 67.70 -22.99
CA ILE A 153 -35.11 67.46 -24.40
C ILE A 153 -35.13 65.93 -24.65
N THR A 154 -36.25 65.40 -25.06
CA THR A 154 -36.36 63.99 -25.46
C THR A 154 -36.11 63.83 -26.94
N SER A 155 -35.01 63.23 -27.32
CA SER A 155 -34.87 62.58 -28.60
C SER A 155 -35.39 61.12 -28.50
N PRO A 156 -36.13 60.58 -29.41
CA PRO A 156 -36.65 59.19 -29.33
C PRO A 156 -35.51 58.23 -29.59
N VAL A 157 -35.05 57.53 -28.53
CA VAL A 157 -34.20 56.35 -28.70
C VAL A 157 -35.05 55.23 -29.31
N ASN A 158 -34.59 54.75 -30.45
CA ASN A 158 -35.27 53.71 -31.24
C ASN A 158 -35.20 52.37 -30.48
N ILE A 159 -36.24 52.04 -29.74
CA ILE A 159 -36.39 50.87 -28.84
C ILE A 159 -36.08 49.55 -29.54
N ASN A 160 -36.24 49.51 -30.87
CA ASN A 160 -35.99 48.28 -31.64
C ASN A 160 -34.54 47.88 -31.71
N TYR A 161 -33.57 48.78 -31.66
CA TYR A 161 -32.13 48.46 -31.66
C TYR A 161 -31.66 48.00 -30.31
N PHE A 162 -32.24 48.44 -29.24
CA PHE A 162 -31.91 48.03 -27.87
C PHE A 162 -32.31 46.53 -27.64
N TRP A 163 -33.51 46.15 -28.06
CA TRP A 163 -33.93 44.76 -27.97
C TRP A 163 -33.17 43.86 -28.91
N ALA A 164 -32.81 44.29 -30.12
CA ALA A 164 -31.94 43.54 -31.04
C ALA A 164 -30.53 43.35 -30.47
N TRP A 165 -29.98 44.34 -29.77
CA TRP A 165 -28.67 44.25 -29.12
C TRP A 165 -28.72 43.30 -27.90
N LEU A 166 -29.80 43.38 -27.09
CA LEU A 166 -30.01 42.47 -25.94
C LEU A 166 -30.18 41.01 -26.39
N THR A 167 -30.92 40.75 -27.47
CA THR A 167 -31.03 39.39 -28.01
C THR A 167 -29.72 38.90 -28.61
N ALA A 168 -28.93 39.74 -29.26
CA ALA A 168 -27.59 39.38 -29.75
C ALA A 168 -26.63 39.05 -28.62
N VAL A 169 -26.64 39.82 -27.51
CA VAL A 169 -25.82 39.54 -26.32
C VAL A 169 -26.29 38.26 -25.62
N LEU A 170 -27.60 38.02 -25.55
CA LEU A 170 -28.15 36.78 -24.95
C LEU A 170 -27.78 35.57 -25.79
N ILE A 171 -27.85 35.65 -27.14
CA ILE A 171 -27.38 34.61 -28.03
C ILE A 171 -25.88 34.37 -27.89
N LEU A 172 -25.09 35.45 -27.78
CA LEU A 172 -23.66 35.33 -27.55
C LEU A 172 -23.34 34.62 -26.20
N ILE A 173 -24.05 34.99 -25.15
CA ILE A 173 -23.92 34.34 -23.82
C ILE A 173 -24.33 32.87 -23.91
N VAL A 174 -25.43 32.55 -24.62
CA VAL A 174 -25.85 31.15 -24.84
C VAL A 174 -24.85 30.40 -25.69
N VAL A 175 -24.27 31.01 -26.73
CA VAL A 175 -23.23 30.39 -27.56
C VAL A 175 -21.96 30.16 -26.74
N VAL A 176 -21.52 31.13 -25.93
CA VAL A 176 -20.38 30.97 -25.01
C VAL A 176 -20.69 29.94 -23.95
N TYR A 177 -21.89 29.92 -23.40
CA TYR A 177 -22.33 28.89 -22.47
C TYR A 177 -22.32 27.50 -23.12
N LEU A 178 -22.85 27.35 -24.34
CA LEU A 178 -22.83 26.10 -25.07
C LEU A 178 -21.40 25.69 -25.48
N GLN A 179 -20.53 26.63 -25.82
CA GLN A 179 -19.12 26.32 -26.11
C GLN A 179 -18.32 25.97 -24.85
N TYR A 180 -18.62 26.56 -23.70
CA TYR A 180 -17.86 26.34 -22.48
C TYR A 180 -18.43 25.22 -21.60
N PHE A 181 -19.77 25.03 -21.58
CA PHE A 181 -20.43 24.08 -20.69
C PHE A 181 -21.07 22.89 -21.41
N ALA A 182 -21.40 23.00 -22.69
CA ALA A 182 -21.92 21.90 -23.50
C ALA A 182 -20.85 21.19 -24.34
N GLN A 183 -19.58 21.52 -24.18
CA GLN A 183 -18.54 20.57 -24.57
C GLN A 183 -18.79 19.32 -23.74
N PRO A 184 -19.09 18.18 -24.36
CA PRO A 184 -19.08 16.94 -23.61
C PRO A 184 -17.68 16.90 -23.00
N LYS A 185 -17.58 16.93 -21.68
CA LYS A 185 -16.43 16.37 -20.99
C LYS A 185 -16.45 14.89 -21.35
N HIS A 186 -15.98 14.57 -22.53
CA HIS A 186 -15.44 13.25 -22.79
C HIS A 186 -14.25 13.14 -21.84
N SER A 187 -14.53 12.83 -20.60
CA SER A 187 -13.60 12.05 -19.84
C SER A 187 -13.55 10.74 -20.62
N ASN A 188 -12.59 10.60 -21.54
CA ASN A 188 -12.13 9.31 -22.02
C ASN A 188 -11.53 8.58 -20.83
N ARG A 189 -12.37 8.26 -19.82
CA ARG A 189 -11.98 7.40 -18.73
C ARG A 189 -12.16 6.00 -19.29
N LEU A 190 -11.07 5.31 -19.43
CA LEU A 190 -11.09 3.86 -19.58
C LEU A 190 -11.91 3.32 -18.41
N GLY A 191 -13.09 2.80 -18.67
CA GLY A 191 -13.93 2.19 -17.65
C GLY A 191 -13.71 0.69 -17.61
N VAL A 192 -13.90 0.09 -16.46
CA VAL A 192 -13.98 -1.37 -16.35
C VAL A 192 -15.44 -1.78 -16.58
N GLU A 193 -15.65 -2.66 -17.56
CA GLU A 193 -16.98 -3.19 -17.88
C GLU A 193 -17.33 -4.39 -16.99
N GLY A 194 -16.33 -5.22 -16.66
CA GLY A 194 -16.54 -6.37 -15.82
C GLY A 194 -15.29 -7.21 -15.57
N TRP A 195 -15.41 -8.12 -14.62
CA TRP A 195 -14.38 -9.06 -14.19
C TRP A 195 -14.83 -10.50 -14.40
N GLN A 196 -13.97 -11.32 -14.99
CA GLN A 196 -14.21 -12.76 -15.13
C GLN A 196 -13.01 -13.54 -14.55
N PRO A 197 -13.24 -14.52 -13.66
CA PRO A 197 -12.15 -15.32 -13.13
C PRO A 197 -11.60 -16.24 -14.24
N VAL A 198 -10.29 -16.21 -14.42
CA VAL A 198 -9.57 -17.15 -15.29
C VAL A 198 -9.17 -18.39 -14.48
N THR A 199 -8.69 -18.18 -13.26
CA THR A 199 -8.31 -19.28 -12.35
C THR A 199 -9.18 -19.25 -11.09
N THR A 200 -9.52 -20.46 -10.59
CA THR A 200 -10.38 -20.67 -9.41
C THR A 200 -9.84 -21.76 -8.48
N SER A 201 -8.66 -22.32 -8.79
CA SER A 201 -8.04 -23.37 -8.00
C SER A 201 -7.56 -22.85 -6.65
N MET A 202 -7.60 -23.69 -5.61
CA MET A 202 -6.93 -23.36 -4.34
C MET A 202 -5.45 -23.09 -4.57
N GLY A 203 -4.84 -22.19 -3.79
CA GLY A 203 -3.45 -21.76 -3.95
C GLY A 203 -3.33 -20.40 -4.64
N SER A 204 -2.17 -20.11 -5.21
CA SER A 204 -1.87 -18.82 -5.81
C SER A 204 -1.52 -18.97 -7.29
N SER A 205 -2.25 -18.26 -8.15
CA SER A 205 -1.96 -18.08 -9.57
C SER A 205 -1.49 -16.66 -9.82
N PHE A 206 -0.36 -16.48 -10.49
CA PHE A 206 0.28 -15.18 -10.69
C PHE A 206 1.11 -15.14 -11.99
N ASN A 207 1.62 -13.96 -12.36
CA ASN A 207 2.38 -13.70 -13.58
C ASN A 207 1.67 -14.24 -14.84
N PRO A 208 0.49 -13.72 -15.19
CA PRO A 208 -0.23 -14.18 -16.37
C PRO A 208 0.44 -13.72 -17.66
N ASP A 209 0.35 -14.57 -18.68
CA ASP A 209 0.52 -14.24 -20.09
C ASP A 209 -0.62 -14.86 -20.89
N TYR A 210 -0.88 -14.36 -22.10
CA TYR A 210 -2.00 -14.84 -22.90
C TYR A 210 -1.69 -14.91 -24.38
N ASP A 211 -1.86 -16.09 -24.95
CA ASP A 211 -1.82 -16.30 -26.40
C ASP A 211 -3.24 -16.15 -26.98
N SER A 212 -3.46 -15.05 -27.68
CA SER A 212 -4.74 -14.77 -28.33
C SER A 212 -5.03 -15.72 -29.51
N SER A 213 -4.01 -16.30 -30.14
CA SER A 213 -4.17 -17.20 -31.27
C SER A 213 -4.73 -18.56 -30.87
N SER A 214 -4.32 -19.09 -29.73
CA SER A 214 -4.77 -20.35 -29.17
C SER A 214 -5.81 -20.21 -28.04
N GLU A 215 -6.19 -18.98 -27.71
CA GLU A 215 -7.05 -18.63 -26.55
C GLU A 215 -6.54 -19.30 -25.24
N THR A 216 -5.23 -19.27 -25.03
CA THR A 216 -4.58 -19.95 -23.90
C THR A 216 -3.96 -18.94 -22.95
N ALA A 217 -4.35 -19.00 -21.67
CA ALA A 217 -3.66 -18.30 -20.60
C ALA A 217 -2.51 -19.18 -20.07
N LEU A 218 -1.32 -18.60 -19.98
CA LEU A 218 -0.18 -19.12 -19.25
C LEU A 218 -0.06 -18.37 -17.91
N PHE A 219 0.35 -19.07 -16.87
CA PHE A 219 0.55 -18.45 -15.56
C PHE A 219 1.40 -19.35 -14.68
N LEU A 220 1.96 -18.78 -13.63
CA LEU A 220 2.59 -19.52 -12.56
C LEU A 220 1.54 -19.90 -11.52
N TYR A 221 1.63 -21.12 -11.01
CA TYR A 221 0.75 -21.63 -9.96
C TYR A 221 1.57 -22.22 -8.83
N ARG A 222 1.20 -21.86 -7.60
CA ARG A 222 1.77 -22.36 -6.36
C ARG A 222 0.66 -22.90 -5.48
N LYS A 223 0.73 -24.20 -5.20
CA LYS A 223 -0.29 -24.93 -4.45
C LYS A 223 -0.46 -24.43 -3.01
N ASP A 224 0.64 -24.14 -2.35
CA ASP A 224 0.71 -23.61 -1.00
C ASP A 224 1.95 -22.70 -0.86
N PRO A 225 2.07 -21.90 0.21
CA PRO A 225 3.17 -20.95 0.36
C PRO A 225 4.59 -21.55 0.33
N ASN A 226 4.74 -22.87 0.54
CA ASN A 226 6.03 -23.54 0.59
C ASN A 226 6.30 -24.36 -0.68
N ALA A 227 5.31 -24.52 -1.55
CA ALA A 227 5.47 -25.23 -2.81
C ALA A 227 6.28 -24.42 -3.82
N TYR A 228 6.98 -25.09 -4.71
CA TYR A 228 7.59 -24.47 -5.86
C TYR A 228 6.52 -23.95 -6.82
N ALA A 229 6.72 -22.75 -7.33
CA ALA A 229 5.85 -22.21 -8.38
C ALA A 229 6.12 -22.96 -9.69
N GLN A 230 5.07 -23.51 -10.28
CA GLN A 230 5.12 -24.28 -11.52
C GLN A 230 4.34 -23.57 -12.63
N ILE A 231 4.65 -23.89 -13.87
CA ILE A 231 3.97 -23.32 -15.03
C ILE A 231 2.69 -24.11 -15.31
N TYR A 232 1.60 -23.39 -15.46
CA TYR A 232 0.30 -23.92 -15.84
C TYR A 232 -0.23 -23.22 -17.10
N LYS A 233 -1.04 -23.95 -17.86
CA LYS A 233 -1.78 -23.42 -19.00
C LYS A 233 -3.27 -23.67 -18.83
N LYS A 234 -4.09 -22.76 -19.31
CA LYS A 234 -5.53 -22.91 -19.34
C LYS A 234 -6.10 -22.44 -20.66
N ASN A 235 -6.62 -23.35 -21.44
CA ASN A 235 -7.39 -23.04 -22.63
C ASN A 235 -8.80 -22.60 -22.21
N LYS A 236 -9.41 -21.75 -23.01
CA LYS A 236 -10.78 -21.28 -22.79
C LYS A 236 -11.75 -22.44 -22.63
N GLY A 237 -12.55 -22.43 -21.57
CA GLY A 237 -13.54 -23.47 -21.27
C GLY A 237 -12.98 -24.81 -20.79
N LYS A 238 -11.65 -24.93 -20.58
CA LYS A 238 -11.02 -26.17 -20.05
C LYS A 238 -10.45 -25.90 -18.66
N GLU A 239 -10.16 -26.97 -17.93
CA GLU A 239 -9.43 -26.93 -16.68
C GLU A 239 -7.95 -26.58 -16.92
N ALA A 240 -7.34 -25.96 -15.91
CA ALA A 240 -5.92 -25.66 -15.94
C ALA A 240 -5.08 -26.94 -15.88
N GLN A 241 -4.04 -27.00 -16.69
CA GLN A 241 -3.13 -28.14 -16.78
C GLN A 241 -1.71 -27.72 -16.44
N SER A 242 -1.00 -28.54 -15.66
CA SER A 242 0.43 -28.35 -15.40
C SER A 242 1.22 -28.52 -16.69
N VAL A 243 2.18 -27.62 -16.89
CA VAL A 243 3.19 -27.70 -17.95
C VAL A 243 4.50 -28.21 -17.37
N THR A 244 4.81 -27.84 -16.12
CA THR A 244 6.00 -28.30 -15.39
C THR A 244 5.59 -28.95 -14.06
N ASP A 245 6.40 -29.90 -13.60
CA ASP A 245 6.27 -30.55 -12.29
C ASP A 245 7.69 -30.99 -11.87
N ASP A 246 8.52 -30.03 -11.53
CA ASP A 246 9.92 -30.20 -11.20
C ASP A 246 10.30 -29.43 -9.91
N GLU A 247 11.54 -29.55 -9.47
CA GLU A 247 12.06 -28.90 -8.25
C GLU A 247 12.65 -27.51 -8.51
N TYR A 248 12.28 -26.87 -9.62
CA TYR A 248 12.66 -25.48 -9.90
C TYR A 248 11.56 -24.52 -9.46
N TYR A 249 11.98 -23.34 -9.02
CA TYR A 249 11.07 -22.25 -8.71
C TYR A 249 10.96 -21.29 -9.90
N TYR A 250 9.85 -21.35 -10.64
CA TYR A 250 9.60 -20.49 -11.77
C TYR A 250 9.23 -19.08 -11.30
N THR A 251 9.84 -18.07 -11.91
CA THR A 251 9.67 -16.66 -11.52
C THR A 251 8.93 -15.84 -12.56
N ASP A 252 8.97 -16.29 -13.84
CA ASP A 252 8.18 -15.70 -14.91
C ASP A 252 7.95 -16.69 -16.06
N VAL A 253 6.91 -16.43 -16.88
CA VAL A 253 6.54 -17.24 -18.02
C VAL A 253 5.91 -16.40 -19.11
N ILE A 254 6.33 -16.61 -20.36
CA ILE A 254 5.74 -15.98 -21.54
C ILE A 254 5.63 -16.94 -22.71
N GLN A 255 4.68 -16.66 -23.60
CA GLN A 255 4.49 -17.38 -24.84
C GLN A 255 5.53 -16.95 -25.90
N GLY A 256 6.14 -17.93 -26.53
CA GLY A 256 7.02 -17.73 -27.69
C GLY A 256 6.35 -18.07 -29.02
N ASN A 257 7.14 -18.12 -30.10
CA ASN A 257 6.69 -18.59 -31.41
C ASN A 257 6.42 -20.11 -31.41
N ASP A 258 5.53 -20.54 -32.27
CA ASP A 258 5.25 -21.96 -32.53
C ASP A 258 4.85 -22.76 -31.27
N GLY A 259 4.20 -22.12 -30.33
CA GLY A 259 3.76 -22.72 -29.08
C GLY A 259 4.89 -22.97 -28.08
N ALA A 260 6.10 -22.52 -28.32
CA ALA A 260 7.18 -22.57 -27.35
C ALA A 260 6.85 -21.68 -26.14
N ILE A 261 7.35 -22.04 -24.97
CA ILE A 261 7.21 -21.25 -23.74
C ILE A 261 8.62 -20.86 -23.29
N PHE A 262 8.82 -19.57 -23.02
CA PHE A 262 10.02 -19.10 -22.33
C PHE A 262 9.71 -18.86 -20.88
N ALA A 263 10.62 -19.27 -19.99
CA ALA A 263 10.45 -19.08 -18.57
C ALA A 263 11.77 -18.71 -17.89
N SER A 264 11.68 -17.90 -16.87
CA SER A 264 12.77 -17.71 -15.92
C SER A 264 12.51 -18.56 -14.68
N ARG A 265 13.57 -19.14 -14.12
CA ARG A 265 13.49 -20.00 -12.94
C ARG A 265 14.75 -19.90 -12.08
N LEU A 266 14.60 -20.27 -10.82
CA LEU A 266 15.70 -20.41 -9.87
C LEU A 266 16.00 -21.89 -9.66
N ASN A 267 17.25 -22.26 -9.80
CA ASN A 267 17.68 -23.64 -9.59
C ASN A 267 17.73 -24.04 -8.11
N ASN A 268 17.83 -23.07 -7.22
CA ASN A 268 17.84 -23.26 -5.78
C ASN A 268 17.39 -21.97 -5.09
N LEU A 269 16.44 -22.06 -4.16
CA LEU A 269 15.95 -20.91 -3.41
C LEU A 269 17.02 -20.30 -2.47
N GLN A 270 18.02 -21.06 -2.06
CA GLN A 270 19.13 -20.58 -1.24
C GLN A 270 20.17 -19.85 -2.07
N GLN A 271 20.63 -20.46 -3.17
CA GLN A 271 21.65 -19.85 -4.04
C GLN A 271 21.06 -18.85 -5.02
N ARG A 272 19.76 -19.01 -5.34
CA ARG A 272 19.01 -18.14 -6.27
C ARG A 272 19.73 -17.91 -7.60
N ASN A 273 20.32 -18.96 -8.16
CA ASN A 273 20.88 -18.87 -9.51
C ASN A 273 19.72 -18.86 -10.52
N CYS A 274 19.62 -17.74 -11.23
CA CYS A 274 18.59 -17.50 -12.23
C CYS A 274 19.02 -18.05 -13.59
N GLU A 275 18.14 -18.78 -14.24
CA GLU A 275 18.29 -19.22 -15.61
C GLU A 275 17.02 -18.97 -16.44
N ILE A 276 17.20 -18.71 -17.73
CA ILE A 276 16.12 -18.62 -18.72
C ILE A 276 16.13 -19.88 -19.55
N VAL A 277 14.98 -20.51 -19.66
CA VAL A 277 14.79 -21.77 -20.39
C VAL A 277 13.69 -21.63 -21.44
N LYS A 278 13.81 -22.42 -22.50
CA LYS A 278 12.74 -22.65 -23.48
C LYS A 278 12.14 -24.03 -23.24
N ILE A 279 10.84 -24.08 -23.12
CA ILE A 279 10.08 -25.32 -22.93
C ILE A 279 9.28 -25.58 -24.18
N VAL A 280 9.40 -26.81 -24.72
CA VAL A 280 8.59 -27.28 -25.83
C VAL A 280 7.45 -28.12 -25.25
N PRO A 281 6.19 -27.64 -25.23
CA PRO A 281 5.11 -28.30 -24.51
C PRO A 281 4.79 -29.72 -25.02
N ALA A 282 5.08 -29.97 -26.30
CA ALA A 282 4.84 -31.31 -26.91
C ALA A 282 5.76 -32.43 -26.36
N THR A 283 6.98 -32.07 -25.98
CA THR A 283 8.02 -32.99 -25.49
C THR A 283 8.37 -32.77 -24.03
N LEU A 284 7.94 -31.66 -23.43
CA LEU A 284 8.33 -31.19 -22.09
C LEU A 284 9.86 -31.05 -21.94
N GLN A 285 10.57 -30.94 -23.04
CA GLN A 285 12.03 -30.71 -23.03
C GLN A 285 12.34 -29.25 -22.68
N ASN A 286 13.24 -29.10 -21.71
CA ASN A 286 13.74 -27.82 -21.28
C ASN A 286 15.10 -27.58 -21.94
N GLU A 287 15.17 -26.55 -22.78
CA GLU A 287 16.41 -26.06 -23.40
C GLU A 287 16.92 -24.86 -22.58
N HIS A 288 18.13 -24.97 -22.04
CA HIS A 288 18.77 -23.84 -21.37
C HIS A 288 19.18 -22.77 -22.41
N ILE A 289 18.70 -21.56 -22.24
CA ILE A 289 19.03 -20.42 -23.11
C ILE A 289 20.18 -19.61 -22.55
N MET A 290 20.10 -19.22 -21.27
CA MET A 290 21.14 -18.46 -20.62
C MET A 290 20.95 -18.36 -19.11
N ASP A 291 22.03 -18.01 -18.39
CA ASP A 291 21.97 -17.57 -17.00
C ASP A 291 21.59 -16.10 -16.90
N CYS A 292 20.73 -15.77 -15.95
CA CYS A 292 20.27 -14.39 -15.67
C CYS A 292 20.81 -13.83 -14.34
N GLY A 293 21.85 -14.46 -13.79
CA GLY A 293 22.58 -13.95 -12.62
C GLY A 293 22.20 -14.61 -11.31
N LYS A 294 23.00 -14.29 -10.28
CA LYS A 294 22.77 -14.76 -8.90
C LYS A 294 21.91 -13.76 -8.15
N GLY A 295 20.90 -14.24 -7.43
CA GLY A 295 20.02 -13.38 -6.63
C GLY A 295 19.08 -12.50 -7.44
N THR A 296 18.83 -12.84 -8.68
CA THR A 296 17.95 -12.11 -9.59
C THR A 296 16.64 -12.84 -9.80
N VAL A 297 15.57 -12.07 -9.88
CA VAL A 297 14.28 -12.49 -10.43
C VAL A 297 14.06 -11.68 -11.70
N THR A 298 13.79 -12.35 -12.80
CA THR A 298 13.72 -11.68 -14.10
C THR A 298 12.32 -11.78 -14.68
N GLN A 299 11.77 -10.64 -15.10
CA GLN A 299 10.64 -10.56 -16.01
C GLN A 299 11.11 -10.81 -17.42
N LEU A 300 10.24 -11.40 -18.23
CA LEU A 300 10.49 -11.68 -19.64
C LEU A 300 9.47 -10.95 -20.52
N GLU A 301 9.91 -10.56 -21.71
CA GLU A 301 9.09 -10.12 -22.84
C GLU A 301 9.63 -10.74 -24.12
N PHE A 302 8.77 -11.11 -25.03
CA PHE A 302 9.18 -11.74 -26.28
C PHE A 302 8.73 -10.95 -27.50
N ASP A 303 9.68 -10.56 -28.32
CA ASP A 303 9.42 -9.97 -29.63
C ASP A 303 9.31 -11.07 -30.69
N GLN A 304 8.09 -11.42 -31.03
CA GLN A 304 7.81 -12.44 -32.05
C GLN A 304 8.36 -12.07 -33.42
N LYS A 305 8.34 -10.76 -33.75
CA LYS A 305 8.77 -10.26 -35.07
C LYS A 305 10.28 -10.40 -35.32
N PHE A 306 11.06 -10.17 -34.27
CA PHE A 306 12.53 -10.21 -34.37
C PHE A 306 13.12 -11.44 -33.67
N ASN A 307 12.31 -12.37 -33.18
CA ASN A 307 12.73 -13.57 -32.46
C ASN A 307 13.72 -13.24 -31.33
N GLN A 308 13.34 -12.28 -30.50
CA GLN A 308 14.21 -11.68 -29.49
C GLN A 308 13.55 -11.67 -28.11
N LEU A 309 14.29 -12.08 -27.08
CA LEU A 309 13.88 -11.98 -25.69
C LEU A 309 14.38 -10.67 -25.07
N PHE A 310 13.56 -10.05 -24.24
CA PHE A 310 13.96 -8.98 -23.32
C PHE A 310 13.88 -9.50 -21.89
N TYR A 311 14.85 -9.14 -21.07
CA TYR A 311 14.95 -9.62 -19.69
C TYR A 311 15.70 -8.63 -18.81
N GLN A 312 15.48 -8.69 -17.51
CA GLN A 312 16.24 -7.94 -16.53
C GLN A 312 17.53 -8.69 -16.19
N TYR A 313 18.59 -7.93 -16.01
CA TYR A 313 19.87 -8.47 -15.58
C TYR A 313 20.63 -7.46 -14.72
N ARG A 314 21.34 -7.96 -13.74
CA ARG A 314 22.37 -7.21 -13.00
C ARG A 314 23.57 -8.12 -12.74
N PRO A 315 24.82 -7.59 -12.86
CA PRO A 315 26.02 -8.40 -12.64
C PRO A 315 26.13 -8.93 -11.19
N SER A 316 25.72 -8.12 -10.23
CA SER A 316 25.68 -8.49 -8.82
C SER A 316 24.47 -7.87 -8.13
N VAL A 317 24.18 -8.29 -6.90
CA VAL A 317 23.10 -7.71 -6.09
C VAL A 317 23.35 -6.25 -5.71
N ALA A 318 24.58 -5.76 -5.83
CA ALA A 318 24.93 -4.37 -5.59
C ALA A 318 24.73 -3.47 -6.82
N ASP A 319 24.53 -4.06 -7.99
CA ASP A 319 24.26 -3.33 -9.23
C ASP A 319 22.77 -3.13 -9.44
N PRO A 320 22.35 -2.02 -10.06
CA PRO A 320 20.96 -1.83 -10.46
C PRO A 320 20.57 -2.79 -11.59
N TYR A 321 19.32 -3.22 -11.60
CA TYR A 321 18.77 -3.94 -12.75
C TYR A 321 18.77 -3.06 -13.99
N ALA A 322 19.22 -3.61 -15.11
CA ALA A 322 19.08 -3.04 -16.44
C ALA A 322 18.33 -4.02 -17.34
N ILE A 323 17.67 -3.51 -18.37
CA ILE A 323 16.99 -4.34 -19.37
C ILE A 323 17.95 -4.66 -20.48
N TYR A 324 18.02 -5.93 -20.83
CA TYR A 324 18.82 -6.49 -21.92
C TYR A 324 17.90 -7.16 -22.94
N SER A 325 18.38 -7.26 -24.16
CA SER A 325 17.81 -8.09 -25.19
C SER A 325 18.75 -9.23 -25.58
N TYR A 326 18.17 -10.36 -25.94
CA TYR A 326 18.88 -11.56 -26.41
C TYR A 326 18.26 -12.06 -27.69
N GLN A 327 19.04 -12.07 -28.76
CA GLN A 327 18.66 -12.55 -30.08
C GLN A 327 18.78 -14.07 -30.10
N LEU A 328 17.67 -14.79 -30.23
CA LEU A 328 17.67 -16.25 -30.17
C LEU A 328 18.48 -16.93 -31.29
N ASP A 329 18.44 -16.37 -32.51
CA ASP A 329 19.10 -16.98 -33.66
C ASP A 329 20.64 -16.85 -33.63
N THR A 330 21.15 -15.81 -32.98
CA THR A 330 22.58 -15.46 -33.02
C THR A 330 23.26 -15.54 -31.67
N GLY A 331 22.49 -15.64 -30.57
CA GLY A 331 23.01 -15.57 -29.22
C GLY A 331 23.50 -14.18 -28.81
N ARG A 332 23.23 -13.13 -29.61
CA ARG A 332 23.72 -11.78 -29.36
C ARG A 332 22.96 -11.12 -28.20
N LYS A 333 23.69 -10.67 -27.19
CA LYS A 333 23.18 -9.87 -26.07
C LYS A 333 23.41 -8.38 -26.32
N ARG A 334 22.44 -7.53 -25.96
CA ARG A 334 22.55 -6.08 -26.02
C ARG A 334 21.88 -5.46 -24.80
N GLN A 335 22.58 -4.57 -24.12
CA GLN A 335 21.99 -3.76 -23.06
C GLN A 335 21.12 -2.66 -23.67
N ILE A 336 19.89 -2.50 -23.20
CA ILE A 336 18.90 -1.53 -23.69
C ILE A 336 18.83 -0.33 -22.77
N THR A 337 18.80 -0.55 -21.44
CA THR A 337 18.69 0.54 -20.47
C THR A 337 19.97 0.68 -19.65
N HIS A 338 20.24 1.91 -19.22
CA HIS A 338 21.47 2.25 -18.49
C HIS A 338 21.06 3.03 -17.21
N PRO A 339 20.55 2.35 -16.18
CA PRO A 339 20.19 3.00 -14.94
C PRO A 339 21.43 3.58 -14.25
N LEU A 340 21.23 4.65 -13.49
CA LEU A 340 22.33 5.29 -12.76
C LEU A 340 22.90 4.31 -11.73
N GLN A 341 24.21 4.10 -11.78
CA GLN A 341 24.92 3.24 -10.81
C GLN A 341 25.19 3.92 -9.46
N GLN A 342 24.69 5.13 -9.27
CA GLN A 342 24.91 5.86 -8.02
C GLN A 342 23.97 5.38 -6.94
N GLY A 343 24.55 4.84 -5.89
CA GLY A 343 23.87 4.59 -4.62
C GLY A 343 22.92 3.40 -4.67
N ASN A 344 21.67 3.60 -4.46
CA ASN A 344 20.74 2.63 -3.89
C ASN A 344 19.55 2.34 -4.78
N THR A 345 19.67 2.55 -6.09
CA THR A 345 18.58 2.26 -7.02
C THR A 345 18.48 0.76 -7.27
N VAL A 346 17.27 0.22 -7.13
CA VAL A 346 16.97 -1.14 -7.59
C VAL A 346 17.12 -1.22 -9.11
N GLY A 347 17.01 -0.07 -9.79
CA GLY A 347 17.12 0.04 -11.25
C GLY A 347 15.79 -0.19 -11.96
N ASP A 348 15.87 -0.76 -13.15
CA ASP A 348 14.71 -0.99 -14.03
C ASP A 348 14.08 -2.35 -13.72
N TYR A 349 12.84 -2.38 -13.23
CA TYR A 349 12.27 -3.62 -12.65
C TYR A 349 10.98 -4.14 -13.27
N VAL A 350 10.20 -3.30 -13.97
CA VAL A 350 9.03 -3.71 -14.76
C VAL A 350 9.14 -3.10 -16.14
N PHE A 351 8.82 -3.85 -17.17
CA PHE A 351 8.90 -3.34 -18.54
C PHE A 351 7.88 -4.01 -19.45
N ALA A 352 7.57 -3.37 -20.57
CA ALA A 352 6.69 -3.88 -21.61
C ALA A 352 7.12 -3.40 -22.98
N LEU A 353 7.11 -4.29 -23.96
CA LEU A 353 7.46 -4.01 -25.34
C LEU A 353 6.24 -3.52 -26.12
N SER A 354 6.41 -2.42 -26.88
CA SER A 354 5.32 -1.93 -27.73
C SER A 354 5.01 -2.89 -28.88
N PRO A 355 3.74 -3.01 -29.36
CA PRO A 355 3.36 -3.95 -30.41
C PRO A 355 4.12 -3.79 -31.73
N ASN A 356 4.66 -2.62 -32.01
CA ASN A 356 5.49 -2.37 -33.20
C ASN A 356 6.99 -2.67 -32.98
N SER A 357 7.38 -3.14 -31.79
CA SER A 357 8.77 -3.46 -31.41
C SER A 357 9.74 -2.27 -31.43
N LYS A 358 9.23 -1.02 -31.31
CA LYS A 358 10.07 0.18 -31.39
C LYS A 358 10.36 0.82 -30.04
N VAL A 359 9.45 0.70 -29.11
CA VAL A 359 9.51 1.38 -27.80
C VAL A 359 9.40 0.37 -26.68
N LEU A 360 10.29 0.47 -25.71
CA LEU A 360 10.21 -0.25 -24.45
C LEU A 360 9.73 0.72 -23.38
N ALA A 361 8.58 0.43 -22.74
CA ALA A 361 8.18 1.10 -21.53
C ALA A 361 8.88 0.42 -20.34
N VAL A 362 9.46 1.20 -19.44
CA VAL A 362 10.28 0.70 -18.34
C VAL A 362 9.95 1.46 -17.08
N VAL A 363 9.84 0.76 -15.97
CA VAL A 363 9.72 1.35 -14.64
C VAL A 363 11.08 1.35 -13.96
N GLU A 364 11.57 2.54 -13.66
CA GLU A 364 12.74 2.74 -12.82
C GLU A 364 12.31 2.97 -11.39
N TYR A 365 12.78 2.12 -10.48
CA TYR A 365 12.63 2.33 -9.05
C TYR A 365 13.68 3.35 -8.57
N SER A 366 13.25 4.42 -7.97
CA SER A 366 14.15 5.44 -7.42
C SER A 366 14.04 5.63 -5.90
N GLY A 367 13.18 4.85 -5.23
CA GLY A 367 12.98 4.86 -3.79
C GLY A 367 11.62 4.28 -3.41
N GLU A 368 11.37 4.07 -2.13
CA GLU A 368 10.03 3.66 -1.68
C GLU A 368 9.02 4.75 -2.09
N ALA A 369 7.93 4.34 -2.72
CA ALA A 369 6.87 5.18 -3.27
C ALA A 369 7.21 6.13 -4.45
N ASP A 370 8.42 6.06 -4.98
CA ASP A 370 8.86 6.90 -6.10
C ASP A 370 9.30 6.07 -7.29
N ASP A 371 8.38 5.76 -8.17
CA ASP A 371 8.69 5.14 -9.45
C ASP A 371 8.72 6.17 -10.57
N LYS A 372 9.42 5.83 -11.66
CA LYS A 372 9.40 6.60 -12.91
C LYS A 372 9.12 5.67 -14.07
N ILE A 373 8.08 5.99 -14.84
CA ILE A 373 7.84 5.33 -16.12
C ILE A 373 8.68 6.05 -17.19
N LYS A 374 9.55 5.30 -17.85
CA LYS A 374 10.39 5.77 -18.97
C LYS A 374 9.95 5.08 -20.25
N LEU A 375 9.98 5.80 -21.36
CA LEU A 375 9.88 5.23 -22.70
C LEU A 375 11.25 5.27 -23.36
N VAL A 376 11.72 4.12 -23.83
CA VAL A 376 13.04 3.96 -24.46
C VAL A 376 12.87 3.55 -25.89
N ASP A 377 13.47 4.29 -26.83
CA ASP A 377 13.59 3.90 -28.24
C ASP A 377 14.62 2.76 -28.35
N ILE A 378 14.15 1.59 -28.77
CA ILE A 378 14.99 0.39 -28.85
C ILE A 378 16.10 0.52 -29.92
N SER A 379 15.91 1.33 -30.95
CA SER A 379 16.87 1.45 -32.06
C SER A 379 18.18 2.11 -31.63
N ASN A 380 18.10 3.09 -30.74
CA ASN A 380 19.23 3.91 -30.28
C ASN A 380 19.44 3.95 -28.76
N ASN A 381 18.58 3.26 -27.99
CA ASN A 381 18.59 3.21 -26.53
C ASN A 381 18.36 4.57 -25.83
N GLN A 382 17.75 5.53 -26.53
CA GLN A 382 17.47 6.85 -25.94
C GLN A 382 16.13 6.86 -25.20
N VAL A 383 16.12 7.50 -24.03
CA VAL A 383 14.89 7.80 -23.30
C VAL A 383 14.16 8.94 -24.01
N ILE A 384 12.98 8.66 -24.54
CA ILE A 384 12.16 9.62 -25.30
C ILE A 384 11.11 10.33 -24.43
N ALA A 385 10.73 9.73 -23.30
CA ALA A 385 9.83 10.34 -22.33
C ALA A 385 10.08 9.76 -20.92
N THR A 386 9.80 10.57 -19.90
CA THR A 386 9.85 10.14 -18.49
C THR A 386 8.71 10.78 -17.71
N LYS A 387 8.03 10.00 -16.89
CA LYS A 387 6.95 10.45 -16.01
C LYS A 387 7.16 9.88 -14.60
N PRO A 388 7.26 10.74 -13.56
CA PRO A 388 7.16 10.29 -12.18
C PRO A 388 5.78 9.68 -11.93
N PHE A 389 5.74 8.62 -11.16
CA PHE A 389 4.52 7.93 -10.79
C PHE A 389 4.53 7.68 -9.28
N ILE A 390 3.50 8.16 -8.59
CA ILE A 390 3.35 7.96 -7.16
C ILE A 390 2.84 6.53 -6.93
N ASN A 391 3.47 5.81 -6.03
CA ASN A 391 3.28 4.40 -5.72
C ASN A 391 4.00 3.44 -6.69
N SER A 392 4.30 2.24 -6.18
CA SER A 392 4.98 1.20 -6.94
C SER A 392 4.12 0.68 -8.08
N VAL A 393 4.71 0.49 -9.25
CA VAL A 393 4.07 -0.10 -10.43
C VAL A 393 4.25 -1.62 -10.38
N TYR A 394 3.16 -2.37 -10.49
CA TYR A 394 3.18 -3.83 -10.45
C TYR A 394 3.19 -4.47 -11.84
N GLY A 395 2.63 -3.79 -12.82
CA GLY A 395 2.60 -4.29 -14.19
C GLY A 395 2.50 -3.16 -15.21
N LEU A 396 3.06 -3.43 -16.39
CA LEU A 396 2.91 -2.63 -17.60
C LEU A 396 2.43 -3.50 -18.74
N VAL A 397 1.57 -2.99 -19.61
CA VAL A 397 1.19 -3.62 -20.87
C VAL A 397 0.76 -2.59 -21.91
N TRP A 398 1.14 -2.78 -23.15
CA TRP A 398 0.68 -1.96 -24.25
C TRP A 398 -0.61 -2.52 -24.83
N ARG A 399 -1.71 -1.76 -24.78
CA ARG A 399 -2.95 -2.10 -25.52
C ARG A 399 -2.76 -1.90 -27.02
N THR A 400 -2.17 -0.78 -27.37
CA THR A 400 -1.84 -0.39 -28.75
C THR A 400 -0.54 0.40 -28.73
N ASN A 401 0.01 0.77 -29.89
CA ASN A 401 1.17 1.67 -29.94
C ASN A 401 0.92 3.08 -29.38
N LYS A 402 -0.33 3.40 -29.02
CA LYS A 402 -0.76 4.70 -28.50
C LYS A 402 -1.35 4.64 -27.08
N GLN A 403 -1.40 3.46 -26.48
CA GLN A 403 -2.04 3.25 -25.20
C GLN A 403 -1.21 2.27 -24.36
N LEU A 404 -0.60 2.77 -23.30
CA LEU A 404 0.14 2.01 -22.30
C LEU A 404 -0.67 1.94 -21.03
N LEU A 405 -0.87 0.75 -20.50
CA LEU A 405 -1.48 0.55 -19.17
C LEU A 405 -0.41 0.28 -18.12
N ALA A 406 -0.63 0.82 -16.94
CA ALA A 406 0.13 0.51 -15.73
C ALA A 406 -0.83 0.11 -14.61
N SER A 407 -0.41 -0.81 -13.77
CA SER A 407 -1.16 -1.26 -12.59
C SER A 407 -0.39 -1.03 -11.30
N ASN A 408 -1.14 -0.85 -10.21
CA ASN A 408 -0.62 -0.85 -8.86
C ASN A 408 -1.68 -1.32 -7.85
N ALA A 409 -1.39 -1.17 -6.55
CA ALA A 409 -2.32 -1.53 -5.47
C ALA A 409 -3.62 -0.70 -5.47
N ASP A 410 -3.61 0.49 -6.09
CA ASP A 410 -4.73 1.44 -6.04
C ASP A 410 -5.58 1.41 -7.33
N GLY A 411 -5.11 0.78 -8.41
CA GLY A 411 -5.88 0.75 -9.65
C GLY A 411 -5.11 0.48 -10.94
N LEU A 412 -5.80 0.75 -12.04
CA LEU A 412 -5.32 0.64 -13.41
C LEU A 412 -5.25 2.04 -14.05
N TYR A 413 -4.17 2.36 -14.71
CA TYR A 413 -3.86 3.67 -15.28
C TYR A 413 -3.54 3.54 -16.75
N GLU A 414 -4.05 4.46 -17.57
CA GLU A 414 -3.71 4.53 -18.99
C GLU A 414 -2.84 5.76 -19.29
N PHE A 415 -1.79 5.56 -20.05
CA PHE A 415 -0.89 6.60 -20.52
C PHE A 415 -0.90 6.69 -22.05
N THR A 416 -0.87 7.91 -22.58
CA THR A 416 -0.57 8.15 -23.98
C THR A 416 0.95 8.33 -24.15
N PRO A 417 1.59 7.61 -25.10
CA PRO A 417 3.06 7.59 -25.20
C PRO A 417 3.72 8.93 -25.50
N ASP A 418 3.04 9.79 -26.27
CA ASP A 418 3.65 11.04 -26.78
C ASP A 418 4.15 11.97 -25.65
N ASN A 419 3.43 12.01 -24.52
CA ASN A 419 3.79 12.84 -23.36
C ASN A 419 3.66 12.11 -22.03
N LEU A 420 3.42 10.81 -22.03
CA LEU A 420 3.02 10.04 -20.85
C LEU A 420 1.90 10.76 -20.07
N ASN A 421 0.94 11.33 -20.80
CA ASN A 421 -0.22 11.92 -20.20
C ASN A 421 -1.09 10.84 -19.59
N LEU A 422 -1.40 11.02 -18.31
CA LEU A 422 -2.21 10.10 -17.54
C LEU A 422 -3.69 10.33 -17.81
N ASN A 423 -4.36 9.31 -18.31
CA ASN A 423 -5.82 9.19 -18.29
C ASN A 423 -6.18 8.31 -17.10
N VAL A 424 -6.79 8.87 -16.07
CA VAL A 424 -7.18 8.12 -14.87
C VAL A 424 -8.26 7.11 -15.24
N THR A 425 -7.94 5.86 -15.06
CA THR A 425 -8.89 4.75 -15.12
C THR A 425 -9.50 4.48 -13.75
N GLU A 426 -10.27 3.43 -13.62
CA GLU A 426 -10.95 3.09 -12.38
C GLU A 426 -9.95 2.86 -11.23
N GLN A 427 -10.20 3.50 -10.08
CA GLN A 427 -9.38 3.42 -8.88
C GLN A 427 -10.18 2.72 -7.80
N SER A 428 -10.25 1.41 -7.79
CA SER A 428 -11.00 0.74 -6.71
C SER A 428 -10.55 -0.67 -6.35
N ASP A 429 -9.68 -1.26 -7.17
CA ASP A 429 -9.25 -2.65 -6.95
C ASP A 429 -7.73 -2.79 -7.10
N GLN A 430 -7.17 -3.73 -6.36
CA GLN A 430 -5.76 -4.10 -6.51
C GLN A 430 -5.56 -4.85 -7.82
N TYR A 431 -4.66 -4.34 -8.63
CA TYR A 431 -4.19 -4.99 -9.84
C TYR A 431 -2.73 -5.39 -9.65
N GLY A 432 -2.42 -6.64 -9.95
CA GLY A 432 -1.05 -7.12 -10.00
C GLY A 432 -0.42 -6.91 -11.38
N ARG A 433 0.40 -7.86 -11.81
CA ARG A 433 0.99 -7.87 -13.13
C ARG A 433 -0.09 -7.91 -14.22
N LEU A 434 0.19 -7.27 -15.35
CA LEU A 434 -0.71 -7.17 -16.49
C LEU A 434 -0.23 -8.02 -17.66
N ALA A 435 -1.16 -8.66 -18.34
CA ALA A 435 -0.98 -9.21 -19.68
C ALA A 435 -2.13 -8.77 -20.58
N LEU A 436 -1.90 -8.63 -21.88
CA LEU A 436 -2.96 -8.35 -22.82
C LEU A 436 -3.85 -9.60 -22.94
N GLY A 437 -5.18 -9.42 -22.99
CA GLY A 437 -6.13 -10.51 -23.16
C GLY A 437 -6.40 -10.87 -24.62
N GLN A 438 -7.58 -11.44 -24.86
CA GLN A 438 -7.98 -11.92 -26.20
C GLN A 438 -8.03 -10.79 -27.22
N ASP A 439 -8.36 -9.60 -26.79
CA ASP A 439 -8.44 -8.39 -27.60
C ASP A 439 -7.79 -7.19 -26.86
N ASN A 440 -7.65 -6.09 -27.55
CA ASN A 440 -7.07 -4.87 -26.96
C ASN A 440 -7.98 -4.23 -25.89
N ASN A 441 -9.20 -4.74 -25.69
CA ASN A 441 -10.18 -4.28 -24.72
C ASN A 441 -10.27 -5.21 -23.51
N SER A 442 -9.36 -6.16 -23.38
CA SER A 442 -9.26 -7.01 -22.21
C SER A 442 -7.83 -7.16 -21.73
N VAL A 443 -7.64 -7.22 -20.43
CA VAL A 443 -6.36 -7.51 -19.78
C VAL A 443 -6.53 -8.61 -18.74
N LEU A 444 -5.50 -9.43 -18.61
CA LEU A 444 -5.38 -10.36 -17.49
C LEU A 444 -4.58 -9.69 -16.40
N THR A 445 -5.00 -9.89 -15.16
CA THR A 445 -4.29 -9.40 -13.98
C THR A 445 -4.45 -10.35 -12.81
N GLU A 446 -3.55 -10.25 -11.87
CA GLU A 446 -3.65 -10.94 -10.59
C GLU A 446 -4.49 -10.12 -9.61
N ARG A 447 -5.30 -10.83 -8.85
CA ARG A 447 -5.95 -10.29 -7.66
C ARG A 447 -5.59 -11.15 -6.47
N SER A 448 -4.90 -10.53 -5.53
CA SER A 448 -4.36 -11.21 -4.37
C SER A 448 -5.14 -10.85 -3.11
N GLN A 449 -5.29 -11.83 -2.23
CA GLN A 449 -5.73 -11.60 -0.86
C GLN A 449 -4.64 -12.13 0.07
N LEU A 450 -4.11 -11.23 0.90
CA LEU A 450 -3.05 -11.53 1.84
C LEU A 450 -3.51 -11.20 3.26
N THR A 451 -3.40 -12.19 4.15
CA THR A 451 -3.59 -11.98 5.58
C THR A 451 -2.31 -12.38 6.30
N ILE A 452 -1.76 -11.44 7.05
CA ILE A 452 -0.58 -11.65 7.89
C ILE A 452 -0.95 -11.31 9.32
N ASN A 453 -0.69 -12.25 10.20
CA ASN A 453 -0.92 -12.05 11.63
C ASN A 453 0.36 -12.28 12.44
N ILE A 454 0.41 -11.71 13.63
CA ILE A 454 1.53 -11.83 14.55
C ILE A 454 1.24 -12.98 15.50
N PHE A 455 2.19 -13.89 15.58
CA PHE A 455 2.16 -15.07 16.44
C PHE A 455 3.26 -14.99 17.49
N GLN A 456 2.94 -15.41 18.71
CA GLN A 456 3.87 -15.45 19.82
C GLN A 456 4.38 -16.88 20.05
N TYR A 457 5.66 -17.02 20.32
CA TYR A 457 6.38 -18.26 20.54
C TYR A 457 7.14 -18.21 21.86
N SER A 458 7.22 -19.34 22.55
CA SER A 458 8.16 -19.50 23.66
C SER A 458 9.56 -19.85 23.14
N ASP A 459 10.61 -19.56 23.94
CA ASP A 459 11.99 -19.99 23.62
C ASP A 459 12.11 -21.52 23.51
N SER A 460 11.16 -22.29 24.09
CA SER A 460 11.05 -23.75 23.93
C SER A 460 10.43 -24.19 22.59
N GLY A 461 10.09 -23.26 21.72
CA GLY A 461 9.55 -23.54 20.37
C GLY A 461 8.09 -23.93 20.30
N LYS A 462 7.31 -23.77 21.36
CA LYS A 462 5.85 -23.99 21.31
C LYS A 462 5.16 -22.71 20.88
N THR A 463 4.36 -22.79 19.81
CA THR A 463 3.47 -21.70 19.44
C THR A 463 2.45 -21.52 20.55
N LEU A 464 2.28 -20.31 21.03
CA LEU A 464 1.35 -20.03 22.11
C LEU A 464 -0.01 -19.59 21.55
N THR A 465 -0.09 -18.41 20.99
CA THR A 465 -1.36 -17.85 20.49
C THR A 465 -1.10 -16.78 19.44
N PRO A 466 -2.03 -16.56 18.51
CA PRO A 466 -1.97 -15.38 17.67
C PRO A 466 -2.17 -14.12 18.52
N LEU A 467 -1.31 -13.13 18.38
CA LEU A 467 -1.45 -11.83 19.03
C LEU A 467 -2.35 -10.89 18.24
N THR A 468 -2.49 -11.14 16.94
CA THR A 468 -3.43 -10.46 16.06
C THR A 468 -4.25 -11.48 15.28
N THR A 469 -5.51 -11.13 14.98
CA THR A 469 -6.46 -12.00 14.27
C THR A 469 -7.26 -11.20 13.22
N SER A 470 -6.64 -10.18 12.63
CA SER A 470 -7.28 -9.35 11.60
C SER A 470 -7.27 -10.03 10.23
N ARG A 471 -8.19 -9.65 9.35
CA ARG A 471 -8.18 -10.07 7.93
C ARG A 471 -7.20 -9.27 7.07
N GLY A 472 -6.56 -8.25 7.63
CA GLY A 472 -5.54 -7.45 6.98
C GLY A 472 -4.12 -7.94 7.28
N VAL A 473 -3.18 -7.07 7.08
CA VAL A 473 -1.75 -7.30 7.25
C VAL A 473 -1.30 -6.67 8.56
N SER A 474 -0.70 -7.46 9.45
CA SER A 474 -0.06 -7.01 10.69
C SER A 474 1.40 -7.44 10.68
N LEU A 475 2.34 -6.49 10.73
CA LEU A 475 3.76 -6.70 10.47
C LEU A 475 4.65 -6.02 11.51
N SER A 476 5.91 -6.43 11.51
CA SER A 476 7.01 -5.79 12.23
C SER A 476 6.74 -5.63 13.73
N PRO A 477 6.45 -6.72 14.46
CA PRO A 477 6.28 -6.66 15.90
C PRO A 477 7.59 -6.22 16.57
N ILE A 478 7.51 -5.27 17.53
CA ILE A 478 8.63 -4.86 18.35
C ILE A 478 8.21 -4.74 19.83
N TYR A 479 8.87 -5.46 20.69
CA TYR A 479 8.64 -5.40 22.13
C TYR A 479 9.31 -4.21 22.79
N GLY A 480 8.67 -3.69 23.81
CA GLY A 480 9.27 -2.73 24.73
C GLY A 480 10.52 -3.28 25.43
N ASN A 481 11.34 -2.37 25.89
CA ASN A 481 12.62 -2.67 26.52
C ASN A 481 12.47 -3.06 28.01
N LYS A 482 11.48 -2.50 28.70
CA LYS A 482 11.22 -2.68 30.12
C LYS A 482 9.80 -3.13 30.44
N SER A 483 8.90 -2.98 29.47
CA SER A 483 7.48 -3.29 29.59
C SER A 483 7.09 -4.44 28.66
N ASN A 484 5.89 -4.96 28.83
CA ASN A 484 5.29 -5.94 27.91
C ASN A 484 4.57 -5.27 26.74
N LEU A 485 4.87 -3.99 26.46
CA LEU A 485 4.31 -3.31 25.30
C LEU A 485 4.83 -3.94 24.00
N LEU A 486 3.91 -4.11 23.06
CA LEU A 486 4.20 -4.56 21.71
C LEU A 486 3.72 -3.51 20.73
N ALA A 487 4.61 -2.91 19.96
CA ALA A 487 4.23 -2.08 18.81
C ALA A 487 4.32 -2.90 17.53
N PHE A 488 3.43 -2.63 16.59
CA PHE A 488 3.41 -3.25 15.27
C PHE A 488 2.65 -2.35 14.29
N LYS A 489 2.86 -2.56 13.00
CA LYS A 489 2.09 -1.88 11.97
C LYS A 489 0.98 -2.77 11.43
N SER A 490 -0.17 -2.16 11.10
CA SER A 490 -1.30 -2.91 10.54
C SER A 490 -2.22 -2.02 9.71
N ASP A 491 -2.79 -2.61 8.67
CA ASP A 491 -3.79 -1.99 7.79
C ASP A 491 -5.24 -2.38 8.12
N ARG A 492 -5.47 -3.00 9.29
CA ARG A 492 -6.78 -3.53 9.72
C ARG A 492 -7.93 -2.53 9.69
N THR A 493 -7.63 -1.23 9.73
CA THR A 493 -8.61 -0.15 9.61
C THR A 493 -8.70 0.44 8.21
N GLY A 494 -8.13 -0.22 7.20
CA GLY A 494 -8.11 0.19 5.79
C GLY A 494 -6.93 1.08 5.41
N GLN A 495 -6.08 1.47 6.38
CA GLN A 495 -4.84 2.21 6.17
C GLN A 495 -3.77 1.68 7.12
N GLU A 496 -2.51 1.66 6.68
CA GLU A 496 -1.41 1.30 7.56
C GLU A 496 -1.31 2.31 8.72
N GLN A 497 -1.28 1.79 9.94
CA GLN A 497 -1.15 2.56 11.18
C GLN A 497 -0.20 1.83 12.14
N VAL A 498 0.32 2.57 13.10
CA VAL A 498 1.03 1.99 14.24
C VAL A 498 0.03 1.60 15.31
N TYR A 499 0.13 0.36 15.77
CA TYR A 499 -0.67 -0.17 16.88
C TYR A 499 0.25 -0.48 18.05
N ILE A 500 -0.24 -0.19 19.26
CA ILE A 500 0.44 -0.52 20.52
C ILE A 500 -0.50 -1.38 21.35
N LYS A 501 0.04 -2.49 21.86
CA LYS A 501 -0.70 -3.48 22.64
C LYS A 501 0.05 -3.75 23.93
N ALA A 502 -0.64 -3.61 25.06
CA ALA A 502 -0.18 -4.15 26.35
C ALA A 502 -0.60 -5.61 26.48
N ASP A 503 0.05 -6.34 27.40
CA ASP A 503 -0.27 -7.75 27.65
C ASP A 503 -1.71 -7.89 28.16
N GLY A 504 -2.45 -8.82 27.56
CA GLY A 504 -3.88 -9.05 27.88
C GLY A 504 -4.86 -7.98 27.42
N GLU A 505 -4.40 -6.88 26.78
CA GLU A 505 -5.24 -5.77 26.34
C GLU A 505 -5.46 -5.77 24.83
N VAL A 506 -6.48 -5.02 24.39
CA VAL A 506 -6.70 -4.75 22.98
C VAL A 506 -5.71 -3.70 22.49
N ALA A 507 -5.15 -3.90 21.31
CA ALA A 507 -4.24 -2.93 20.71
C ALA A 507 -4.96 -1.61 20.40
N TYR A 508 -4.36 -0.49 20.76
CA TYR A 508 -4.82 0.85 20.38
C TYR A 508 -3.96 1.45 19.27
N VAL A 509 -4.53 2.39 18.53
CA VAL A 509 -3.84 3.07 17.42
C VAL A 509 -3.06 4.25 17.98
N ALA A 510 -1.76 4.31 17.71
CA ALA A 510 -0.95 5.51 17.83
C ALA A 510 -1.23 6.40 16.60
N ALA A 511 -2.35 7.14 16.63
CA ALA A 511 -2.89 7.81 15.46
C ALA A 511 -1.94 8.87 14.90
N PHE A 512 -1.64 8.76 13.61
CA PHE A 512 -0.82 9.73 12.89
C PHE A 512 -1.71 10.74 12.15
N HIS A 513 -1.37 12.00 12.20
CA HIS A 513 -2.19 13.12 11.68
C HIS A 513 -2.21 13.26 10.15
N LYS A 514 -1.35 12.52 9.45
CA LYS A 514 -1.30 12.48 7.98
C LYS A 514 -1.57 11.08 7.50
N LYS A 515 -1.90 10.93 6.21
CA LYS A 515 -1.97 9.62 5.58
C LYS A 515 -0.60 8.95 5.67
N ILE A 516 -0.59 7.72 6.17
CA ILE A 516 0.58 6.86 6.14
C ILE A 516 0.56 6.08 4.82
N GLU A 517 1.61 6.24 4.02
CA GLU A 517 1.83 5.46 2.81
C GLU A 517 2.68 4.22 3.13
N PHE A 518 3.68 4.40 3.99
CA PHE A 518 4.49 3.29 4.50
C PHE A 518 5.17 3.64 5.83
N ILE A 519 5.42 2.61 6.64
CA ILE A 519 6.25 2.66 7.83
C ILE A 519 7.42 1.71 7.60
N SER A 520 8.64 2.26 7.50
CA SER A 520 9.82 1.43 7.20
C SER A 520 10.44 0.79 8.44
N ALA A 521 10.51 1.49 9.56
CA ALA A 521 11.05 0.98 10.80
C ALA A 521 10.48 1.69 12.02
N MET A 522 10.52 1.00 13.17
CA MET A 522 10.13 1.53 14.48
C MET A 522 11.08 1.01 15.55
N ALA A 523 11.24 1.76 16.65
CA ALA A 523 11.99 1.32 17.82
C ALA A 523 11.48 2.00 19.10
N TRP A 524 11.48 1.26 20.21
CA TRP A 524 11.18 1.78 21.54
C TRP A 524 12.37 2.49 22.18
N SER A 525 12.10 3.58 22.91
CA SER A 525 13.06 4.16 23.84
C SER A 525 13.39 3.18 24.97
N GLN A 526 14.52 3.39 25.65
CA GLN A 526 14.96 2.47 26.71
C GLN A 526 13.98 2.35 27.90
N ASN A 527 13.17 3.39 28.13
CA ASN A 527 12.15 3.42 29.20
C ASN A 527 10.74 3.09 28.71
N ASP A 528 10.56 2.82 27.42
CA ASP A 528 9.28 2.55 26.73
C ASP A 528 8.25 3.70 26.77
N GLU A 529 8.67 4.91 27.11
CA GLU A 529 7.82 6.08 27.11
C GLU A 529 7.67 6.71 25.69
N GLN A 530 8.58 6.36 24.79
CA GLN A 530 8.60 6.89 23.43
C GLN A 530 8.82 5.77 22.40
N LEU A 531 8.21 5.96 21.23
CA LEU A 531 8.42 5.14 20.04
C LEU A 531 8.93 6.03 18.92
N VAL A 532 10.10 5.76 18.36
CA VAL A 532 10.56 6.41 17.13
C VAL A 532 10.12 5.60 15.93
N ALA A 533 9.71 6.28 14.86
CA ALA A 533 9.34 5.63 13.61
C ALA A 533 9.80 6.43 12.39
N SER A 534 10.13 5.71 11.32
CA SER A 534 10.22 6.28 9.98
C SER A 534 8.88 6.10 9.28
N ILE A 535 8.18 7.21 9.03
CA ILE A 535 6.86 7.25 8.39
C ILE A 535 6.96 8.12 7.15
N ASN A 536 6.60 7.58 5.98
CA ASN A 536 6.68 8.27 4.67
C ASN A 536 8.08 8.89 4.43
N GLY A 537 9.13 8.22 4.89
CA GLY A 537 10.52 8.70 4.79
C GLY A 537 10.91 9.79 5.77
N GLY A 538 10.00 10.33 6.57
CA GLY A 538 10.30 11.30 7.64
C GLY A 538 10.53 10.61 8.98
N LEU A 539 11.18 11.31 9.90
CA LEU A 539 11.51 10.81 11.25
C LEU A 539 10.54 11.41 12.29
N TYR A 540 9.88 10.53 13.06
CA TYR A 540 8.88 10.92 14.04
C TYR A 540 9.08 10.20 15.36
N VAL A 541 8.74 10.89 16.46
CA VAL A 541 8.71 10.33 17.82
C VAL A 541 7.29 10.41 18.36
N TYR A 542 6.77 9.31 18.81
CA TYR A 542 5.50 9.21 19.52
C TYR A 542 5.75 9.17 21.03
N SER A 543 5.05 10.04 21.77
CA SER A 543 4.99 9.99 23.22
C SER A 543 3.80 9.14 23.66
N VAL A 544 4.05 8.08 24.41
CA VAL A 544 2.99 7.20 24.94
C VAL A 544 2.10 7.95 25.94
N VAL A 545 2.71 8.84 26.73
CA VAL A 545 1.99 9.62 27.75
C VAL A 545 1.09 10.67 27.10
N ASP A 546 1.63 11.41 26.12
CA ASP A 546 0.89 12.50 25.48
C ASP A 546 0.01 12.05 24.32
N ASN A 547 0.13 10.78 23.92
CA ASN A 547 -0.56 10.17 22.79
C ASN A 547 -0.41 11.03 21.50
N ASN A 548 0.80 11.47 21.20
CA ASN A 548 1.07 12.41 20.12
C ASN A 548 2.39 12.12 19.40
N TRP A 549 2.39 12.34 18.06
CA TRP A 549 3.56 12.27 17.21
C TRP A 549 4.19 13.64 17.01
N GLN A 550 5.50 13.70 17.12
CA GLN A 550 6.32 14.87 16.83
C GLN A 550 7.32 14.56 15.72
N ALA A 551 7.38 15.41 14.70
CA ALA A 551 8.43 15.35 13.68
C ALA A 551 9.76 15.82 14.27
N ILE A 552 10.85 15.14 13.91
CA ILE A 552 12.22 15.52 14.27
C ILE A 552 13.11 15.39 13.03
N ALA A 553 14.24 16.10 13.02
CA ALA A 553 15.20 16.08 11.90
C ALA A 553 14.52 16.25 10.52
N GLU A 554 13.62 17.24 10.41
CA GLU A 554 12.70 17.46 9.27
C GLU A 554 13.42 17.72 7.93
N GLN A 555 14.73 17.99 7.94
CA GLN A 555 15.54 18.09 6.73
C GLN A 555 15.72 16.77 5.99
N PHE A 556 15.38 15.61 6.62
CA PHE A 556 15.46 14.31 6.01
C PHE A 556 14.07 13.83 5.60
N ASN A 557 13.93 13.38 4.38
CA ASN A 557 12.68 12.86 3.79
C ASN A 557 12.84 11.45 3.18
N ARG A 558 14.02 10.85 3.34
CA ARG A 558 14.33 9.48 2.90
C ARG A 558 15.00 8.71 4.03
N VAL A 559 14.36 8.67 5.18
CA VAL A 559 14.77 7.87 6.34
C VAL A 559 14.20 6.47 6.20
N HIS A 560 15.02 5.45 6.48
CA HIS A 560 14.60 4.07 6.28
C HIS A 560 14.66 3.20 7.52
N HIS A 561 15.70 3.27 8.32
CA HIS A 561 15.84 2.56 9.58
C HIS A 561 16.04 3.53 10.74
N VAL A 562 15.49 3.18 11.90
CA VAL A 562 15.57 3.99 13.12
C VAL A 562 15.81 3.10 14.33
N THR A 563 16.54 3.60 15.31
CA THR A 563 16.70 2.97 16.62
C THR A 563 17.01 4.03 17.68
N PHE A 564 16.64 3.76 18.93
CA PHE A 564 17.14 4.54 20.07
C PHE A 564 18.52 4.05 20.50
N ALA A 565 19.42 4.98 20.73
CA ALA A 565 20.67 4.83 21.45
C ALA A 565 20.55 5.50 22.82
N ASP A 566 21.62 5.52 23.62
CA ASP A 566 21.56 5.96 25.04
C ASP A 566 20.92 7.37 25.20
N ARG A 567 21.36 8.37 24.42
CA ARG A 567 20.87 9.75 24.46
C ARG A 567 20.54 10.32 23.07
N SER A 568 20.42 9.48 22.11
CA SER A 568 20.26 9.85 20.72
C SER A 568 19.35 8.87 19.97
N ILE A 569 18.94 9.28 18.79
CA ILE A 569 18.30 8.41 17.83
C ILE A 569 19.28 8.21 16.68
N LEU A 570 19.57 6.96 16.37
CA LEU A 570 20.33 6.60 15.17
C LEU A 570 19.34 6.27 14.05
N PHE A 571 19.65 6.74 12.87
CA PHE A 571 18.81 6.46 11.71
C PHE A 571 19.66 6.37 10.43
N SER A 572 19.16 5.63 9.47
CA SER A 572 19.70 5.66 8.11
C SER A 572 18.90 6.62 7.25
N ALA A 573 19.59 7.42 6.49
CA ALA A 573 18.97 8.31 5.51
C ALA A 573 19.79 8.38 4.23
N GLU A 574 19.09 8.50 3.11
CA GLU A 574 19.70 8.78 1.82
C GLU A 574 19.85 10.28 1.63
N VAL A 575 21.10 10.69 1.41
CA VAL A 575 21.44 12.07 1.06
C VAL A 575 22.38 12.01 -0.15
N ASP A 576 22.10 12.76 -1.19
CA ASP A 576 22.88 12.78 -2.44
C ASP A 576 23.09 11.39 -3.05
N GLY A 577 22.07 10.55 -3.00
CA GLY A 577 22.10 9.19 -3.55
C GLY A 577 22.90 8.17 -2.72
N GLN A 578 23.32 8.51 -1.50
CA GLN A 578 24.06 7.63 -0.61
C GLN A 578 23.35 7.42 0.71
N TRP A 579 23.15 6.15 1.06
CA TRP A 579 22.67 5.76 2.38
C TRP A 579 23.78 5.80 3.40
N ASN A 580 23.59 6.60 4.46
CA ASN A 580 24.53 6.67 5.58
C ASN A 580 23.77 6.66 6.91
N ILE A 581 24.50 6.34 7.99
CA ILE A 581 23.99 6.40 9.34
C ILE A 581 24.21 7.80 9.90
N TRP A 582 23.13 8.33 10.47
CA TRP A 582 23.06 9.63 11.13
C TRP A 582 22.67 9.46 12.60
N GLN A 583 23.06 10.41 13.40
CA GLN A 583 22.73 10.51 14.82
C GLN A 583 21.99 11.81 15.08
N TYR A 584 20.82 11.72 15.69
CA TYR A 584 20.06 12.86 16.19
C TYR A 584 20.20 12.92 17.72
N LEU A 585 20.77 14.00 18.25
CA LEU A 585 20.93 14.23 19.69
C LEU A 585 19.62 14.78 20.26
N VAL A 586 18.91 14.01 21.08
CA VAL A 586 17.56 14.36 21.55
C VAL A 586 17.51 15.67 22.34
N GLN A 587 18.56 15.99 23.10
CA GLN A 587 18.59 17.19 23.93
C GLN A 587 18.84 18.49 23.15
N SER A 588 19.71 18.44 22.15
CA SER A 588 20.13 19.63 21.39
C SER A 588 19.41 19.77 20.04
N GLY A 589 18.83 18.70 19.53
CA GLY A 589 18.29 18.65 18.16
C GLY A 589 19.39 18.61 17.08
N GLU A 590 20.65 18.49 17.46
CA GLU A 590 21.79 18.44 16.53
C GLU A 590 21.81 17.10 15.79
N VAL A 591 22.13 17.15 14.49
CA VAL A 591 22.28 15.96 13.66
C VAL A 591 23.72 15.83 13.19
N LYS A 592 24.27 14.63 13.33
CA LYS A 592 25.64 14.29 12.94
C LYS A 592 25.66 13.07 12.05
N GLN A 593 26.43 13.11 10.97
CA GLN A 593 26.71 11.91 10.14
C GLN A 593 27.74 11.03 10.83
N LEU A 594 27.44 9.73 10.97
CA LEU A 594 28.33 8.74 11.59
C LEU A 594 29.11 7.90 10.57
N THR A 595 28.53 7.66 9.39
CA THR A 595 29.20 6.87 8.35
C THR A 595 29.31 7.63 7.04
N THR A 596 30.35 7.32 6.26
CA THR A 596 30.59 7.87 4.90
C THR A 596 30.79 6.77 3.87
N LYS A 597 30.82 5.50 4.32
CA LYS A 597 31.03 4.31 3.47
C LYS A 597 29.77 3.43 3.37
N GLY A 598 28.62 4.05 3.58
CA GLY A 598 27.34 3.40 3.59
C GLY A 598 26.86 3.00 4.98
N GLY A 599 25.54 2.74 5.08
CA GLY A 599 24.83 2.29 6.26
C GLY A 599 23.34 2.28 5.99
N TYR A 600 22.65 1.15 6.25
CA TYR A 600 21.25 0.98 5.91
C TYR A 600 20.36 0.61 7.09
N SER A 601 20.82 -0.22 8.00
CA SER A 601 20.23 -0.39 9.34
C SER A 601 21.34 -0.32 10.39
N VAL A 602 20.98 0.04 11.61
CA VAL A 602 21.97 0.29 12.67
C VAL A 602 21.41 -0.05 14.05
N GLN A 603 22.29 -0.60 14.89
CA GLN A 603 22.10 -0.76 16.34
C GLN A 603 23.39 -0.36 17.04
N GLU A 604 23.29 0.14 18.28
CA GLU A 604 24.44 0.59 19.07
C GLU A 604 24.64 -0.27 20.32
N ALA A 605 25.88 -0.59 20.62
CA ALA A 605 26.31 -1.12 21.93
C ALA A 605 27.65 -0.52 22.36
N GLY A 606 27.61 0.30 23.39
CA GLY A 606 28.77 0.99 23.94
C GLY A 606 29.42 1.95 22.93
N ASN A 607 30.67 1.71 22.56
CA ASN A 607 31.38 2.56 21.59
C ASN A 607 31.35 2.00 20.15
N LYS A 608 30.48 1.07 19.88
CA LYS A 608 30.41 0.40 18.60
C LYS A 608 28.98 0.54 18.04
N ILE A 609 28.90 0.71 16.74
CA ILE A 609 27.64 0.51 16.01
C ILE A 609 27.78 -0.73 15.12
N TYR A 610 26.70 -1.43 15.02
CA TYR A 610 26.53 -2.57 14.13
C TYR A 610 25.60 -2.15 13.02
N LEU A 611 25.95 -2.43 11.77
CA LEU A 611 25.20 -1.90 10.64
C LEU A 611 25.19 -2.86 9.46
N THR A 612 24.12 -2.82 8.69
CA THR A 612 24.05 -3.41 7.35
C THR A 612 24.30 -2.35 6.30
N LYS A 613 24.56 -2.77 5.06
CA LYS A 613 24.69 -1.87 3.91
C LYS A 613 23.64 -2.20 2.87
N PHE A 614 23.18 -1.19 2.16
CA PHE A 614 22.17 -1.37 1.11
C PHE A 614 22.68 -2.31 0.01
N ASN A 615 21.84 -3.26 -0.39
CA ASN A 615 22.13 -4.26 -1.43
C ASN A 615 23.47 -4.99 -1.30
N ARG A 616 23.96 -5.13 -0.06
CA ARG A 616 25.22 -5.81 0.22
C ARG A 616 25.04 -6.80 1.36
N GLU A 617 25.48 -8.02 1.16
CA GLU A 617 25.55 -9.05 2.22
C GLU A 617 26.52 -8.60 3.32
N GLY A 618 26.20 -8.99 4.53
CA GLY A 618 27.05 -8.79 5.69
C GLY A 618 26.47 -7.85 6.74
N LEU A 619 26.78 -8.17 7.98
CA LEU A 619 26.63 -7.27 9.13
C LEU A 619 28.02 -6.79 9.53
N TYR A 620 28.19 -5.50 9.70
CA TYR A 620 29.46 -4.84 9.94
C TYR A 620 29.47 -4.24 11.35
N GLU A 621 30.63 -4.27 11.97
CA GLU A 621 30.94 -3.54 13.20
C GLU A 621 31.78 -2.30 12.86
N LEU A 622 31.38 -1.13 13.35
CA LEU A 622 32.15 0.11 13.27
C LEU A 622 32.48 0.62 14.69
N ASN A 623 33.72 0.74 15.00
CA ASN A 623 34.17 1.34 16.25
C ASN A 623 34.20 2.86 16.12
N LEU A 624 33.34 3.55 16.89
CA LEU A 624 33.14 5.01 16.79
C LEU A 624 34.38 5.83 17.28
N LYS A 625 35.26 5.24 18.08
CA LYS A 625 36.48 5.91 18.56
C LYS A 625 37.60 5.83 17.55
N THR A 626 37.80 4.66 16.94
CA THR A 626 38.92 4.40 16.02
C THR A 626 38.53 4.59 14.56
N ASN A 627 37.22 4.67 14.27
CA ASN A 627 36.66 4.71 12.92
C ASN A 627 37.07 3.50 12.06
N VAL A 628 37.31 2.35 12.71
CA VAL A 628 37.62 1.10 12.02
C VAL A 628 36.37 0.28 11.84
N GLU A 629 36.11 -0.09 10.62
CA GLU A 629 34.99 -0.96 10.23
C GLU A 629 35.49 -2.34 9.86
N SER A 630 34.79 -3.40 10.32
CA SER A 630 35.08 -4.79 9.98
C SER A 630 33.78 -5.58 9.77
N ALA A 631 33.80 -6.58 8.91
CA ALA A 631 32.69 -7.51 8.75
C ALA A 631 32.61 -8.41 10.00
N LEU A 632 31.44 -8.48 10.61
CA LEU A 632 31.17 -9.31 11.79
C LEU A 632 30.53 -10.64 11.38
N ILE A 633 29.47 -10.59 10.60
CA ILE A 633 28.78 -11.75 10.02
C ILE A 633 28.79 -11.55 8.49
N PRO A 634 29.76 -12.13 7.77
CA PRO A 634 29.92 -11.89 6.33
C PRO A 634 28.72 -12.32 5.49
N ASP A 635 28.08 -13.43 5.86
CA ASP A 635 26.95 -14.02 5.14
C ASP A 635 25.58 -13.54 5.69
N PHE A 636 25.55 -12.43 6.44
CA PHE A 636 24.29 -11.88 6.94
C PHE A 636 23.39 -11.54 5.75
N PRO A 637 22.11 -12.03 5.74
CA PRO A 637 21.28 -11.97 4.56
C PRO A 637 20.87 -10.53 4.22
N ILE A 638 20.90 -10.17 2.95
CA ILE A 638 20.48 -8.85 2.45
C ILE A 638 19.03 -8.56 2.90
N THR A 639 18.14 -9.55 2.83
CA THR A 639 16.74 -9.40 3.23
C THR A 639 16.54 -9.23 4.73
N GLY A 640 17.55 -9.54 5.53
CA GLY A 640 17.52 -9.46 7.00
C GLY A 640 17.74 -8.07 7.58
N TRP A 641 18.09 -7.08 6.76
CA TRP A 641 18.47 -5.74 7.22
C TRP A 641 17.39 -5.00 8.03
N ARG A 642 16.12 -5.31 7.86
CA ARG A 642 15.00 -4.70 8.60
C ARG A 642 14.74 -5.34 9.95
N HIS A 643 15.15 -6.59 10.15
CA HIS A 643 14.54 -7.49 11.12
C HIS A 643 15.58 -8.20 11.96
N TRP A 644 16.53 -7.44 12.47
CA TRP A 644 17.50 -7.91 13.42
C TRP A 644 17.49 -7.04 14.67
N GLN A 645 17.88 -7.63 15.77
CA GLN A 645 17.85 -7.01 17.08
C GLN A 645 19.18 -7.27 17.79
N LEU A 646 19.78 -6.23 18.36
CA LEU A 646 20.96 -6.33 19.21
C LEU A 646 20.55 -6.12 20.67
N ARG A 647 20.84 -7.08 21.52
CA ARG A 647 20.55 -7.00 22.95
C ARG A 647 21.50 -7.89 23.74
N GLU A 648 21.91 -7.42 24.93
CA GLU A 648 22.72 -8.19 25.87
C GLU A 648 23.93 -8.91 25.22
N ASN A 649 24.65 -8.19 24.33
CA ASN A 649 25.79 -8.71 23.57
C ASN A 649 25.44 -9.87 22.60
N LYS A 650 24.18 -9.95 22.17
CA LYS A 650 23.66 -10.94 21.21
C LYS A 650 22.92 -10.29 20.08
N ILE A 651 23.01 -10.87 18.89
CA ILE A 651 22.26 -10.45 17.71
C ILE A 651 21.25 -11.53 17.37
N PHE A 652 19.99 -11.12 17.21
CA PHE A 652 18.88 -11.98 16.85
C PHE A 652 18.43 -11.62 15.45
N TYR A 653 18.27 -12.60 14.58
CA TYR A 653 17.85 -12.36 13.19
C TYR A 653 17.25 -13.60 12.55
N LEU A 654 16.62 -13.42 11.37
CA LEU A 654 16.08 -14.50 10.56
C LEU A 654 17.12 -14.90 9.50
N LEU A 655 17.49 -16.18 9.53
CA LEU A 655 18.28 -16.83 8.49
C LEU A 655 17.40 -17.87 7.81
N ASP A 656 16.93 -17.60 6.60
CA ASP A 656 15.96 -18.40 5.87
C ASP A 656 14.69 -18.71 6.67
N GLN A 657 14.49 -19.95 7.09
CA GLN A 657 13.34 -20.37 7.92
C GLN A 657 13.70 -20.53 9.39
N THR A 658 14.84 -19.96 9.81
CA THR A 658 15.37 -20.16 11.15
C THR A 658 15.51 -18.82 11.87
N TYR A 659 15.02 -18.74 13.09
CA TYR A 659 15.33 -17.63 13.99
C TYR A 659 16.57 -17.98 14.80
N VAL A 660 17.59 -17.16 14.67
CA VAL A 660 18.92 -17.43 15.21
C VAL A 660 19.39 -16.36 16.18
N GLU A 661 20.25 -16.77 17.09
CA GLU A 661 20.98 -15.92 18.03
C GLU A 661 22.48 -16.04 17.72
N PHE A 662 23.14 -14.92 17.50
CA PHE A 662 24.59 -14.82 17.35
C PHE A 662 25.19 -14.15 18.59
N ASP A 663 26.07 -14.82 19.30
CA ASP A 663 26.76 -14.30 20.50
C ASP A 663 28.03 -13.55 20.12
N LEU A 664 28.05 -12.24 20.41
CA LEU A 664 29.18 -11.35 20.08
C LEU A 664 30.48 -11.69 20.86
N SER A 665 30.36 -12.37 22.01
CA SER A 665 31.54 -12.72 22.83
C SER A 665 32.25 -13.98 22.35
N THR A 666 31.50 -14.93 21.84
CA THR A 666 32.04 -16.23 21.37
C THR A 666 32.13 -16.30 19.83
N GLY A 667 31.40 -15.46 19.13
CA GLY A 667 31.29 -15.52 17.67
C GLY A 667 30.51 -16.75 17.18
N THR A 668 29.68 -17.36 18.05
CA THR A 668 28.92 -18.56 17.71
C THR A 668 27.44 -18.25 17.46
N GLU A 669 26.84 -18.98 16.52
CA GLU A 669 25.45 -18.91 16.18
C GLU A 669 24.68 -20.09 16.77
N HIS A 670 23.48 -19.80 17.30
CA HIS A 670 22.57 -20.78 17.88
C HIS A 670 21.18 -20.64 17.28
N THR A 671 20.58 -21.75 16.87
CA THR A 671 19.18 -21.80 16.42
C THR A 671 18.26 -21.68 17.63
N ILE A 672 17.38 -20.67 17.64
CA ILE A 672 16.31 -20.53 18.60
C ILE A 672 15.09 -21.33 18.15
N TYR A 673 14.71 -21.20 16.87
CA TYR A 673 13.53 -21.83 16.34
C TYR A 673 13.62 -22.05 14.82
N GLU A 674 13.15 -23.22 14.36
CA GLU A 674 13.03 -23.55 12.94
C GLU A 674 11.55 -23.57 12.54
N PHE A 675 11.16 -22.68 11.61
CA PHE A 675 9.79 -22.58 11.12
C PHE A 675 9.51 -23.67 10.08
N ARG A 676 8.67 -24.61 10.43
CA ARG A 676 8.22 -25.64 9.49
C ARG A 676 7.00 -25.11 8.72
N GLY A 677 7.21 -24.75 7.48
CA GLY A 677 6.15 -24.44 6.54
C GLY A 677 5.82 -22.96 6.35
N ARG A 678 5.81 -22.12 7.36
CA ARG A 678 5.45 -20.68 7.24
C ARG A 678 6.63 -19.81 7.60
N LYS A 679 7.29 -19.27 6.58
CA LYS A 679 8.40 -18.33 6.80
C LYS A 679 7.85 -17.00 7.33
N PRO A 680 8.34 -16.49 8.47
CA PRO A 680 8.02 -15.14 8.92
C PRO A 680 8.76 -14.08 8.08
N TYR A 681 8.20 -12.88 8.02
CA TYR A 681 8.91 -11.74 7.46
C TYR A 681 9.83 -11.09 8.50
N SER A 682 9.38 -11.03 9.75
CA SER A 682 10.17 -10.49 10.85
C SER A 682 9.87 -11.18 12.16
N CYS A 683 10.87 -11.23 13.03
CA CYS A 683 10.74 -11.68 14.41
C CYS A 683 11.38 -10.66 15.37
N ASN A 684 10.81 -10.55 16.56
CA ASN A 684 11.36 -9.74 17.63
C ASN A 684 11.24 -10.46 18.98
N LYS A 685 12.31 -10.45 19.74
CA LYS A 685 12.40 -11.11 21.05
C LYS A 685 12.04 -10.16 22.17
N SER A 686 11.18 -10.63 23.09
CA SER A 686 10.93 -9.98 24.38
C SER A 686 11.93 -10.51 25.41
N PHE A 687 12.68 -9.60 26.03
CA PHE A 687 13.64 -9.97 27.07
C PHE A 687 13.01 -10.01 28.46
N GLN A 688 11.80 -9.47 28.60
CA GLN A 688 11.04 -9.52 29.86
C GLN A 688 10.29 -10.85 30.04
N MET A 689 9.81 -11.42 28.93
CA MET A 689 8.90 -12.56 28.98
C MET A 689 9.54 -13.90 28.55
N GLY A 690 10.79 -13.90 28.04
CA GLY A 690 11.39 -15.11 27.47
C GLY A 690 10.63 -15.64 26.25
N LEU A 691 10.01 -14.73 25.50
CA LEU A 691 9.16 -15.02 24.35
C LEU A 691 9.69 -14.26 23.14
N PHE A 692 9.29 -14.69 21.96
CA PHE A 692 9.47 -13.90 20.75
C PHE A 692 8.19 -13.91 19.92
N SER A 693 7.99 -12.87 19.12
CA SER A 693 6.84 -12.77 18.21
C SER A 693 7.31 -12.59 16.78
N CYS A 694 6.62 -13.27 15.88
CA CYS A 694 6.89 -13.17 14.45
C CYS A 694 5.59 -12.90 13.69
N ASP A 695 5.70 -12.12 12.63
CA ASP A 695 4.63 -11.97 11.66
C ASP A 695 4.67 -13.12 10.64
N GLN A 696 3.54 -13.71 10.37
CA GLN A 696 3.44 -14.85 9.46
C GLN A 696 2.21 -14.76 8.56
N VAL A 697 2.38 -15.22 7.34
CA VAL A 697 1.27 -15.37 6.40
C VAL A 697 0.32 -16.43 6.93
N GLU A 698 -0.90 -16.03 7.27
CA GLU A 698 -1.96 -16.96 7.64
C GLU A 698 -2.72 -17.44 6.42
N PHE A 699 -2.99 -16.52 5.49
CA PHE A 699 -3.69 -16.79 4.27
C PHE A 699 -3.08 -15.97 3.13
N SER A 700 -2.85 -16.63 2.00
CA SER A 700 -2.44 -15.98 0.76
C SER A 700 -3.03 -16.75 -0.40
N THR A 701 -3.89 -16.07 -1.15
CA THR A 701 -4.35 -16.57 -2.44
C THR A 701 -4.19 -15.49 -3.48
N SER A 702 -3.95 -15.90 -4.69
CA SER A 702 -3.95 -15.03 -5.86
C SER A 702 -4.64 -15.76 -7.00
N HIS A 703 -5.48 -15.07 -7.71
CA HIS A 703 -6.18 -15.59 -8.87
C HIS A 703 -5.99 -14.69 -10.06
N ILE A 704 -5.92 -15.29 -11.23
CA ILE A 704 -5.91 -14.55 -12.50
C ILE A 704 -7.36 -14.21 -12.87
N TRP A 705 -7.57 -12.93 -13.17
CA TRP A 705 -8.83 -12.36 -13.62
C TRP A 705 -8.65 -11.73 -14.99
N GLN A 706 -9.64 -11.90 -15.83
CA GLN A 706 -9.78 -11.14 -17.06
C GLN A 706 -10.66 -9.92 -16.77
N VAL A 707 -10.13 -8.74 -17.07
CA VAL A 707 -10.82 -7.46 -16.93
C VAL A 707 -11.18 -6.95 -18.30
N LYS A 708 -12.47 -6.72 -18.54
CA LYS A 708 -12.95 -6.07 -19.76
C LYS A 708 -12.93 -4.57 -19.57
N LEU A 709 -12.34 -3.87 -20.53
CA LEU A 709 -12.18 -2.44 -20.56
C LEU A 709 -13.22 -1.84 -21.54
N ARG A 710 -13.85 -0.74 -21.12
CA ARG A 710 -14.77 0.05 -21.95
C ARG A 710 -13.98 1.16 -22.62
N GLU A 711 -14.19 1.37 -23.93
CA GLU A 711 -13.66 2.53 -24.68
C GLU A 711 -14.38 3.85 -24.33
#